data_a8bd2c85c5cf7297ec796bdc6ead002e
#
_entry.id   a8bd2c85c5cf7297ec796bdc6ead002e
#
_cell.length_a   1.000
_cell.length_b   1.000
_cell.length_c   1.000
_cell.angle_alpha   90.00
_cell.angle_beta   90.00
_cell.angle_gamma   90.00
#
_symmetry.space_group_name_H-M   'P 1'
#
loop_
_entity.id
_entity.type
_entity.pdbx_description
1 polymer ?
#
loop_
_entity_poly.entity_id
_entity_poly.type
_entity_poly.pdbx_seq_one_letter_code
_entity_poly.pdbx_strand_id
1 'polypeptide(L)'
;MKNIKKGILNCMKRYIFLSSIILIFIIFGIKLGIIISNSSYYEKKLEEKTNIYVSGVSSPRGRILDTNGKVLVDNIGVKTIYYNKIKGIKTIEELEIAWSLEKIIDVKEASIDELKEYYLITNNNGKDLITSDEYRLYEERKIGNETLEKLKLERITDDMINYDTDTKKVAHIYNLMNKGYIYSKKEIVKNVSEEEFAKVIESNIPGVTGEITWERTYLYGDTLKNIFGKVGPITKENKDYYLNEGYELTDTVGLSYLEKEYEEYLKGEKAKYKVESDYKLVKIEDEKKGNDLVLSIDIDLQMKVDEILRDKITLGKKYGNTEYFKDSYAIISNPLSGAILAISGQRLNDDNAFSDISLNTINKSYTMGSSVKGATIAVGYKYNLITPGTYINDACVKLEFIPQKCSFKRLGKVNDLTALANSSNYYQYMIAINLTGNKYKPNMKLNATKEHFKTYRDMLASFGLGVKTEIDLPGEQTGIIGSTVADDLLLNLAIGQYDTYTPVELLQYINSVASGKRMSLNLMKEIKNKDKIILENKINILNDVDLNEESLTRIREGLRLVLSEGTGKFYVPQGLDFAGKTGTSESFLDTNNDGKVDTATISSSFAGFYPSEDPKFSIVVITPNVSHKNGKTDAFYFGASKITKDIVNYLNEKY
;
A
#
# COMPACT_ATOMS: atom_id res chain seq x y z
N MET A 1 41.09 76.53 46.34
CA MET A 1 41.30 75.32 45.52
C MET A 1 40.09 74.34 45.42
N LYS A 2 39.23 74.18 46.46
CA LYS A 2 38.05 73.25 46.41
C LYS A 2 36.98 73.67 45.39
N ASN A 3 36.66 74.98 45.22
CA ASN A 3 35.64 75.48 44.34
C ASN A 3 36.02 75.41 42.85
N ILE A 4 37.28 75.50 42.49
CA ILE A 4 37.81 75.37 41.14
C ILE A 4 37.74 73.91 40.67
N LYS A 5 38.08 72.95 41.56
CA LYS A 5 37.92 71.48 41.24
C LYS A 5 36.50 71.08 41.03
N LYS A 6 35.53 71.65 41.78
CA LYS A 6 34.08 71.35 41.61
C LYS A 6 33.53 71.92 40.31
N GLY A 7 34.02 73.09 39.84
CA GLY A 7 33.64 73.69 38.56
C GLY A 7 34.16 72.86 37.38
N ILE A 8 35.42 72.39 37.44
CA ILE A 8 36.03 71.57 36.39
C ILE A 8 35.31 70.18 36.32
N LEU A 9 34.96 69.61 37.46
CA LEU A 9 34.25 68.30 37.52
C LEU A 9 32.84 68.40 36.95
N ASN A 10 32.12 69.51 37.21
CA ASN A 10 30.78 69.76 36.61
C ASN A 10 30.86 70.07 35.11
N CYS A 11 31.90 70.73 34.67
CA CYS A 11 32.13 70.98 33.24
C CYS A 11 32.46 69.66 32.52
N MET A 12 33.33 68.81 33.06
CA MET A 12 33.62 67.47 32.55
C MET A 12 32.36 66.57 32.49
N LYS A 13 31.52 66.60 33.51
CA LYS A 13 30.24 65.82 33.49
C LYS A 13 29.29 66.31 32.39
N ARG A 14 29.24 67.62 32.15
CA ARG A 14 28.46 68.15 31.03
C ARG A 14 28.99 67.72 29.65
N TYR A 15 30.29 67.75 29.46
CA TYR A 15 30.90 67.29 28.19
C TYR A 15 30.72 65.78 28.00
N ILE A 16 30.84 64.94 29.05
CA ILE A 16 30.59 63.52 29.01
C ILE A 16 29.09 63.26 28.66
N PHE A 17 28.17 64.03 29.23
CA PHE A 17 26.76 63.93 28.94
C PHE A 17 26.43 64.33 27.50
N LEU A 18 27.02 65.46 27.01
CA LEU A 18 26.83 65.88 25.62
C LEU A 18 27.43 64.88 24.63
N SER A 19 28.63 64.37 24.93
CA SER A 19 29.27 63.37 24.04
C SER A 19 28.47 62.04 24.00
N SER A 20 27.85 61.61 25.11
CA SER A 20 26.99 60.44 25.12
C SER A 20 25.70 60.63 24.30
N ILE A 21 25.12 61.83 24.33
CA ILE A 21 23.96 62.18 23.46
C ILE A 21 24.37 62.17 21.97
N ILE A 22 25.50 62.77 21.64
CA ILE A 22 26.01 62.76 20.27
C ILE A 22 26.28 61.35 19.76
N LEU A 23 26.89 60.50 20.63
CA LEU A 23 27.14 59.09 20.31
C LEU A 23 25.83 58.32 20.05
N ILE A 24 24.79 58.55 20.84
CA ILE A 24 23.47 57.97 20.63
C ILE A 24 22.90 58.39 19.29
N PHE A 25 22.97 59.67 18.92
CA PHE A 25 22.52 60.14 17.62
C PHE A 25 23.34 59.56 16.45
N ILE A 26 24.63 59.36 16.60
CA ILE A 26 25.48 58.71 15.60
C ILE A 26 25.06 57.24 15.43
N ILE A 27 24.87 56.52 16.54
CA ILE A 27 24.41 55.13 16.49
C ILE A 27 23.02 55.03 15.84
N PHE A 28 22.11 55.97 16.14
CA PHE A 28 20.79 56.06 15.55
C PHE A 28 20.85 56.35 14.04
N GLY A 29 21.73 57.30 13.64
CA GLY A 29 21.96 57.62 12.22
C GLY A 29 22.54 56.44 11.44
N ILE A 30 23.49 55.70 12.03
CA ILE A 30 24.06 54.50 11.40
C ILE A 30 22.98 53.41 11.27
N LYS A 31 22.16 53.17 12.30
CA LYS A 31 21.05 52.21 12.23
C LYS A 31 20.01 52.61 11.17
N LEU A 32 19.67 53.92 11.11
CA LEU A 32 18.75 54.45 10.09
C LEU A 32 19.32 54.26 8.68
N GLY A 33 20.62 54.53 8.49
CA GLY A 33 21.33 54.32 7.23
C GLY A 33 21.32 52.85 6.79
N ILE A 34 21.50 51.91 7.73
CA ILE A 34 21.42 50.46 7.47
C ILE A 34 19.98 50.05 7.06
N ILE A 35 18.96 50.60 7.74
CA ILE A 35 17.55 50.31 7.41
C ILE A 35 17.21 50.87 6.01
N ILE A 36 17.63 52.10 5.69
CA ILE A 36 17.41 52.71 4.37
C ILE A 36 18.16 51.96 3.26
N SER A 37 19.42 51.60 3.52
CA SER A 37 20.23 50.80 2.56
C SER A 37 19.66 49.40 2.29
N ASN A 38 18.95 48.84 3.25
CA ASN A 38 18.28 47.54 3.15
C ASN A 38 16.75 47.68 3.06
N SER A 39 16.24 48.82 2.55
CA SER A 39 14.79 49.09 2.48
C SER A 39 14.04 47.98 1.76
N SER A 40 14.54 47.49 0.63
CA SER A 40 13.94 46.40 -0.14
C SER A 40 13.85 45.08 0.65
N TYR A 41 14.81 44.81 1.51
CA TYR A 41 14.76 43.63 2.40
C TYR A 41 13.69 43.82 3.49
N TYR A 42 13.61 45.00 4.10
CA TYR A 42 12.62 45.27 5.14
C TYR A 42 11.21 45.44 4.55
N GLU A 43 11.08 45.98 3.36
CA GLU A 43 9.82 46.04 2.60
C GLU A 43 9.32 44.63 2.30
N LYS A 44 10.18 43.75 1.77
CA LYS A 44 9.85 42.35 1.50
C LYS A 44 9.44 41.61 2.78
N LYS A 45 10.14 41.84 3.88
CA LYS A 45 9.84 41.24 5.18
C LYS A 45 8.57 41.82 5.83
N LEU A 46 8.23 43.06 5.55
CA LEU A 46 6.97 43.68 5.93
C LEU A 46 5.81 43.14 5.09
N GLU A 47 6.02 43.00 3.78
CA GLU A 47 5.07 42.37 2.87
C GLU A 47 4.79 40.90 3.27
N GLU A 48 5.81 40.11 3.60
CA GLU A 48 5.66 38.73 4.10
C GLU A 48 4.86 38.67 5.42
N LYS A 49 4.92 39.72 6.26
CA LYS A 49 4.18 39.76 7.52
C LYS A 49 2.79 40.38 7.43
N THR A 50 2.54 41.21 6.44
CA THR A 50 1.26 41.93 6.27
C THR A 50 0.36 41.31 5.22
N ASN A 51 0.93 40.56 4.26
CA ASN A 51 0.15 39.87 3.25
C ASN A 51 -0.42 38.54 3.83
N ILE A 52 -1.71 38.46 3.88
CA ILE A 52 -2.41 37.23 4.18
C ILE A 52 -2.62 36.49 2.87
N TYR A 53 -2.10 35.24 2.80
CA TYR A 53 -2.33 34.37 1.68
C TYR A 53 -3.33 33.29 2.08
N VAL A 54 -4.22 32.95 1.17
CA VAL A 54 -5.17 31.85 1.35
C VAL A 54 -5.11 30.93 0.14
N SER A 55 -5.23 29.65 0.41
CA SER A 55 -5.29 28.63 -0.64
C SER A 55 -6.69 28.57 -1.24
N GLY A 56 -6.75 28.33 -2.54
CA GLY A 56 -7.98 28.04 -3.26
C GLY A 56 -8.53 26.65 -2.98
N VAL A 57 -9.45 26.21 -3.82
CA VAL A 57 -9.99 24.85 -3.81
C VAL A 57 -8.92 23.82 -4.17
N SER A 58 -9.19 22.56 -3.82
CA SER A 58 -8.33 21.45 -4.19
C SER A 58 -8.22 21.33 -5.71
N SER A 59 -7.01 21.14 -6.21
CA SER A 59 -6.76 20.81 -7.61
C SER A 59 -6.92 19.30 -7.86
N PRO A 60 -7.27 18.90 -9.10
CA PRO A 60 -7.35 17.48 -9.43
C PRO A 60 -5.99 16.82 -9.27
N ARG A 61 -6.00 15.62 -8.70
CA ARG A 61 -4.81 14.77 -8.60
C ARG A 61 -4.37 14.29 -9.99
N GLY A 62 -3.11 13.88 -10.14
CA GLY A 62 -2.64 13.17 -11.31
C GLY A 62 -3.46 11.90 -11.56
N ARG A 63 -3.61 11.51 -12.83
CA ARG A 63 -4.25 10.25 -13.22
C ARG A 63 -3.29 9.09 -13.00
N ILE A 64 -3.85 7.88 -12.91
CA ILE A 64 -3.06 6.64 -13.01
C ILE A 64 -3.41 6.00 -14.35
N LEU A 65 -2.39 5.69 -15.14
CA LEU A 65 -2.51 5.14 -16.49
C LEU A 65 -1.83 3.78 -16.57
N ASP A 66 -2.26 2.95 -17.51
CA ASP A 66 -1.55 1.72 -17.86
C ASP A 66 -0.34 2.01 -18.77
N THR A 67 0.42 0.96 -19.10
CA THR A 67 1.63 1.07 -19.95
C THR A 67 1.35 1.61 -21.36
N ASN A 68 0.12 1.51 -21.84
CA ASN A 68 -0.36 1.94 -23.16
C ASN A 68 -1.05 3.32 -23.12
N GLY A 69 -1.11 3.97 -21.95
CA GLY A 69 -1.74 5.28 -21.75
C GLY A 69 -3.25 5.23 -21.51
N LYS A 70 -3.84 4.04 -21.31
CA LYS A 70 -5.25 3.93 -20.90
C LYS A 70 -5.41 4.42 -19.46
N VAL A 71 -6.42 5.27 -19.23
CA VAL A 71 -6.68 5.82 -17.90
C VAL A 71 -7.32 4.76 -17.02
N LEU A 72 -6.69 4.45 -15.89
CA LEU A 72 -7.17 3.50 -14.88
C LEU A 72 -7.91 4.21 -13.74
N VAL A 73 -7.32 5.31 -13.25
CA VAL A 73 -7.90 6.16 -12.21
C VAL A 73 -7.89 7.60 -12.69
N ASP A 74 -9.04 8.24 -12.64
CA ASP A 74 -9.22 9.65 -13.00
C ASP A 74 -9.86 10.43 -11.84
N ASN A 75 -10.22 11.67 -12.10
CA ASN A 75 -10.95 12.55 -11.20
C ASN A 75 -12.27 12.96 -11.85
N ILE A 76 -13.32 12.94 -11.07
CA ILE A 76 -14.59 13.57 -11.44
C ILE A 76 -14.79 14.83 -10.61
N GLY A 77 -15.25 15.90 -11.27
CA GLY A 77 -15.64 17.12 -10.58
C GLY A 77 -16.99 16.90 -9.90
N VAL A 78 -17.05 17.14 -8.60
CA VAL A 78 -18.28 17.07 -7.82
C VAL A 78 -18.62 18.43 -7.25
N LYS A 79 -19.88 18.83 -7.34
CA LYS A 79 -20.37 20.07 -6.78
C LYS A 79 -20.53 19.94 -5.29
N THR A 80 -19.81 20.78 -4.54
CA THR A 80 -19.73 20.72 -3.08
C THR A 80 -20.11 22.05 -2.48
N ILE A 81 -20.93 22.03 -1.46
CA ILE A 81 -21.36 23.21 -0.70
C ILE A 81 -20.50 23.30 0.54
N TYR A 82 -19.98 24.51 0.78
CA TYR A 82 -19.12 24.83 1.92
C TYR A 82 -19.72 25.96 2.74
N TYR A 83 -19.38 25.96 4.04
CA TYR A 83 -19.60 27.08 4.93
C TYR A 83 -18.27 27.62 5.49
N ASN A 84 -18.11 28.92 5.45
CA ASN A 84 -17.01 29.65 6.08
C ASN A 84 -17.56 30.46 7.25
N LYS A 85 -17.12 30.15 8.47
CA LYS A 85 -17.63 30.81 9.67
C LYS A 85 -17.36 32.30 9.64
N ILE A 86 -18.42 33.11 9.82
CA ILE A 86 -18.37 34.56 9.83
C ILE A 86 -17.88 35.02 11.21
N LYS A 87 -16.91 35.93 11.24
CA LYS A 87 -16.38 36.46 12.50
C LYS A 87 -17.46 37.20 13.29
N GLY A 88 -17.71 36.75 14.52
CA GLY A 88 -18.68 37.38 15.43
C GLY A 88 -20.13 37.04 15.15
N ILE A 89 -20.43 36.07 14.28
CA ILE A 89 -21.79 35.57 14.05
C ILE A 89 -22.35 34.97 15.33
N LYS A 90 -23.63 35.21 15.60
CA LYS A 90 -24.35 34.65 16.75
C LYS A 90 -24.92 33.28 16.40
N THR A 91 -25.10 32.43 17.41
CA THR A 91 -25.68 31.09 17.26
C THR A 91 -27.04 31.10 16.55
N ILE A 92 -27.89 32.09 16.83
CA ILE A 92 -29.21 32.21 16.19
C ILE A 92 -29.06 32.48 14.67
N GLU A 93 -28.10 33.30 14.27
CA GLU A 93 -27.84 33.65 12.89
C GLU A 93 -27.24 32.44 12.12
N GLU A 94 -26.41 31.63 12.81
CA GLU A 94 -25.91 30.36 12.22
C GLU A 94 -27.01 29.32 12.03
N LEU A 95 -27.97 29.25 12.97
CA LEU A 95 -29.15 28.40 12.86
C LEU A 95 -30.04 28.83 11.68
N GLU A 96 -30.22 30.14 11.46
CA GLU A 96 -30.95 30.66 10.30
C GLU A 96 -30.27 30.29 8.98
N ILE A 97 -28.94 30.26 8.93
CA ILE A 97 -28.18 29.77 7.78
C ILE A 97 -28.45 28.28 7.58
N ALA A 98 -28.41 27.46 8.62
CA ALA A 98 -28.69 26.03 8.54
C ALA A 98 -30.13 25.74 8.03
N TRP A 99 -31.12 26.48 8.51
CA TRP A 99 -32.50 26.44 8.02
C TRP A 99 -32.65 26.89 6.55
N SER A 100 -31.85 27.86 6.13
CA SER A 100 -31.86 28.33 4.75
C SER A 100 -31.26 27.29 3.79
N LEU A 101 -30.21 26.57 4.23
CA LEU A 101 -29.60 25.49 3.46
C LEU A 101 -30.52 24.26 3.38
N GLU A 102 -31.16 23.86 4.48
CA GLU A 102 -32.08 22.72 4.50
C GLU A 102 -33.17 22.80 3.43
N LYS A 103 -33.67 24.00 3.15
CA LYS A 103 -34.69 24.25 2.10
C LYS A 103 -34.19 24.06 0.68
N ILE A 104 -32.87 24.00 0.47
CA ILE A 104 -32.26 23.98 -0.87
C ILE A 104 -31.56 22.65 -1.13
N ILE A 105 -30.86 22.09 -0.13
CA ILE A 105 -30.02 20.90 -0.30
C ILE A 105 -30.59 19.70 0.45
N ASP A 106 -30.48 18.52 -0.13
CA ASP A 106 -30.83 17.29 0.57
C ASP A 106 -29.62 16.75 1.35
N VAL A 107 -29.81 16.55 2.67
CA VAL A 107 -28.81 15.98 3.57
C VAL A 107 -29.45 14.88 4.43
N LYS A 108 -28.62 14.02 4.98
CA LYS A 108 -29.08 13.01 5.94
C LYS A 108 -29.58 13.63 7.24
N GLU A 109 -30.41 12.89 7.98
CA GLU A 109 -30.81 13.27 9.33
C GLU A 109 -29.62 13.19 10.31
N ALA A 110 -29.64 14.00 11.33
CA ALA A 110 -28.66 14.03 12.42
C ALA A 110 -28.66 12.72 13.21
N SER A 111 -27.49 12.31 13.65
CA SER A 111 -27.32 11.24 14.64
C SER A 111 -27.86 11.64 16.01
N ILE A 112 -28.07 10.69 16.92
CA ILE A 112 -28.53 10.94 18.29
C ILE A 112 -27.59 11.93 18.99
N ASP A 113 -26.29 11.80 18.84
CA ASP A 113 -25.30 12.70 19.44
C ASP A 113 -25.43 14.12 18.87
N GLU A 114 -25.58 14.28 17.57
CA GLU A 114 -25.81 15.58 16.93
C GLU A 114 -27.13 16.21 17.38
N LEU A 115 -28.17 15.41 17.56
CA LEU A 115 -29.47 15.89 18.11
C LEU A 115 -29.35 16.36 19.56
N LYS A 116 -28.58 15.68 20.39
CA LYS A 116 -28.30 16.09 21.75
C LYS A 116 -27.54 17.41 21.82
N GLU A 117 -26.53 17.58 20.97
CA GLU A 117 -25.78 18.83 20.83
C GLU A 117 -26.72 19.97 20.37
N TYR A 118 -27.57 19.71 19.36
CA TYR A 118 -28.56 20.65 18.88
C TYR A 118 -29.57 21.06 19.97
N TYR A 119 -30.03 20.09 20.77
CA TYR A 119 -30.88 20.36 21.91
C TYR A 119 -30.24 21.33 22.91
N LEU A 120 -28.96 21.11 23.27
CA LEU A 120 -28.26 22.00 24.20
C LEU A 120 -28.20 23.43 23.65
N ILE A 121 -27.89 23.59 22.38
CA ILE A 121 -27.73 24.89 21.72
C ILE A 121 -29.06 25.66 21.66
N THR A 122 -30.15 24.97 21.39
CA THR A 122 -31.48 25.57 21.26
C THR A 122 -32.21 25.75 22.61
N ASN A 123 -31.75 25.07 23.70
CA ASN A 123 -32.34 25.10 25.02
C ASN A 123 -31.37 25.64 26.08
N ASN A 124 -30.98 26.90 25.96
CA ASN A 124 -30.17 27.66 26.93
C ASN A 124 -28.89 26.92 27.40
N ASN A 125 -28.22 26.22 26.50
CA ASN A 125 -27.05 25.34 26.76
C ASN A 125 -27.31 24.30 27.87
N GLY A 126 -28.53 23.79 27.96
CA GLY A 126 -28.89 22.74 28.92
C GLY A 126 -28.75 23.15 30.38
N LYS A 127 -28.88 24.43 30.70
CA LYS A 127 -28.79 24.89 32.09
C LYS A 127 -29.82 24.22 33.00
N ASP A 128 -31.01 23.97 32.47
CA ASP A 128 -32.11 23.32 33.23
C ASP A 128 -31.85 21.83 33.49
N LEU A 129 -30.86 21.23 32.84
CA LEU A 129 -30.45 19.85 33.04
C LEU A 129 -29.46 19.68 34.22
N ILE A 130 -28.97 20.77 34.78
CA ILE A 130 -27.96 20.78 35.84
C ILE A 130 -28.59 21.30 37.14
N THR A 131 -28.38 20.58 38.25
CA THR A 131 -28.84 20.98 39.55
C THR A 131 -28.03 22.15 40.14
N SER A 132 -28.61 22.91 41.04
CA SER A 132 -27.92 24.02 41.72
C SER A 132 -26.68 23.56 42.51
N ASP A 133 -26.68 22.35 43.05
CA ASP A 133 -25.53 21.77 43.75
C ASP A 133 -24.38 21.40 42.79
N GLU A 134 -24.68 20.85 41.63
CA GLU A 134 -23.67 20.56 40.60
C GLU A 134 -23.07 21.84 40.04
N TYR A 135 -23.89 22.86 39.83
CA TYR A 135 -23.39 24.16 39.39
C TYR A 135 -22.46 24.79 40.44
N ARG A 136 -22.80 24.67 41.76
CA ARG A 136 -21.91 25.09 42.84
C ARG A 136 -20.59 24.32 42.85
N LEU A 137 -20.62 22.99 42.63
CA LEU A 137 -19.41 22.18 42.54
C LEU A 137 -18.52 22.60 41.37
N TYR A 138 -19.12 23.03 40.28
CA TYR A 138 -18.41 23.57 39.13
C TYR A 138 -17.77 24.94 39.45
N GLU A 139 -18.49 25.85 40.07
CA GLU A 139 -17.95 27.15 40.49
C GLU A 139 -16.83 27.01 41.53
N GLU A 140 -16.93 26.04 42.45
CA GLU A 140 -15.90 25.68 43.41
C GLU A 140 -14.71 24.92 42.77
N ARG A 141 -14.72 24.69 41.43
CA ARG A 141 -13.71 23.92 40.66
C ARG A 141 -13.53 22.48 41.14
N LYS A 142 -14.52 21.88 41.80
CA LYS A 142 -14.53 20.47 42.21
C LYS A 142 -14.86 19.51 41.06
N ILE A 143 -15.60 19.98 40.07
CA ILE A 143 -15.84 19.29 38.81
C ILE A 143 -15.40 20.19 37.65
N GLY A 144 -14.90 19.59 36.56
CA GLY A 144 -14.50 20.30 35.37
C GLY A 144 -15.68 20.55 34.41
N ASN A 145 -15.46 21.42 33.41
CA ASN A 145 -16.43 21.69 32.37
C ASN A 145 -16.81 20.42 31.59
N GLU A 146 -15.85 19.54 31.32
CA GLU A 146 -16.07 18.27 30.64
C GLU A 146 -17.05 17.36 31.38
N THR A 147 -16.96 17.30 32.71
CA THR A 147 -17.90 16.55 33.55
C THR A 147 -19.30 17.15 33.50
N LEU A 148 -19.40 18.49 33.53
CA LEU A 148 -20.68 19.19 33.44
C LEU A 148 -21.36 18.93 32.09
N GLU A 149 -20.63 19.05 30.99
CA GLU A 149 -21.16 18.77 29.64
C GLU A 149 -21.59 17.30 29.49
N LYS A 150 -20.82 16.36 30.04
CA LYS A 150 -21.20 14.96 30.07
C LYS A 150 -22.51 14.69 30.80
N LEU A 151 -22.69 15.29 31.96
CA LEU A 151 -23.95 15.20 32.75
C LEU A 151 -25.15 15.73 31.96
N LYS A 152 -24.99 16.85 31.25
CA LYS A 152 -26.04 17.38 30.37
C LYS A 152 -26.44 16.38 29.31
N LEU A 153 -25.45 15.84 28.55
CA LEU A 153 -25.69 14.89 27.48
C LEU A 153 -26.35 13.58 27.95
N GLU A 154 -25.97 13.09 29.14
CA GLU A 154 -26.55 11.88 29.73
C GLU A 154 -28.02 12.07 30.16
N ARG A 155 -28.44 13.30 30.47
CA ARG A 155 -29.81 13.63 30.93
C ARG A 155 -30.79 13.97 29.81
N ILE A 156 -30.28 14.12 28.57
CA ILE A 156 -31.15 14.31 27.43
C ILE A 156 -31.79 12.97 27.06
N THR A 157 -33.11 12.89 27.16
CA THR A 157 -33.90 11.69 26.83
C THR A 157 -34.31 11.70 25.37
N ASP A 158 -34.70 10.53 24.84
CA ASP A 158 -35.14 10.39 23.45
C ASP A 158 -36.38 11.26 23.13
N ASP A 159 -37.27 11.45 24.10
CA ASP A 159 -38.45 12.34 23.95
C ASP A 159 -38.05 13.81 23.75
N MET A 160 -36.95 14.25 24.36
CA MET A 160 -36.44 15.62 24.24
C MET A 160 -35.83 15.92 22.86
N ILE A 161 -35.40 14.88 22.15
CA ILE A 161 -34.77 14.97 20.83
C ILE A 161 -35.66 14.38 19.72
N ASN A 162 -36.91 14.13 19.99
CA ASN A 162 -37.86 13.64 19.00
C ASN A 162 -38.36 14.77 18.09
N TYR A 163 -37.45 15.27 17.24
CA TYR A 163 -37.71 16.32 16.24
C TYR A 163 -38.30 15.75 14.95
N ASP A 164 -38.97 16.62 14.18
CA ASP A 164 -39.35 16.32 12.82
C ASP A 164 -38.12 16.18 11.89
N THR A 165 -38.33 15.66 10.66
CA THR A 165 -37.27 15.40 9.70
C THR A 165 -36.50 16.66 9.32
N ASP A 166 -37.16 17.78 9.11
CA ASP A 166 -36.52 19.03 8.69
C ASP A 166 -35.59 19.55 9.82
N THR A 167 -36.08 19.54 11.07
CA THR A 167 -35.30 19.91 12.25
C THR A 167 -34.07 18.98 12.41
N LYS A 168 -34.21 17.67 12.18
CA LYS A 168 -33.07 16.73 12.20
C LYS A 168 -32.04 17.02 11.11
N LYS A 169 -32.47 17.38 9.91
CA LYS A 169 -31.57 17.81 8.83
C LYS A 169 -30.85 19.11 9.21
N VAL A 170 -31.55 20.08 9.77
CA VAL A 170 -30.95 21.34 10.24
C VAL A 170 -29.90 21.09 11.34
N ALA A 171 -30.20 20.19 12.29
CA ALA A 171 -29.27 19.82 13.34
C ALA A 171 -27.97 19.21 12.74
N HIS A 172 -28.08 18.37 11.71
CA HIS A 172 -26.95 17.84 10.99
C HIS A 172 -26.14 18.93 10.30
N ILE A 173 -26.79 19.82 9.54
CA ILE A 173 -26.13 20.96 8.86
C ILE A 173 -25.40 21.82 9.89
N TYR A 174 -26.06 22.20 10.98
CA TYR A 174 -25.48 23.04 12.02
C TYR A 174 -24.23 22.37 12.65
N ASN A 175 -24.28 21.07 12.93
CA ASN A 175 -23.14 20.32 13.42
C ASN A 175 -21.97 20.38 12.43
N LEU A 176 -22.22 20.15 11.14
CA LEU A 176 -21.21 20.25 10.08
C LEU A 176 -20.60 21.65 10.00
N MET A 177 -21.40 22.71 10.14
CA MET A 177 -20.95 24.12 10.14
C MET A 177 -19.98 24.42 11.28
N ASN A 178 -20.08 23.70 12.41
CA ASN A 178 -19.29 23.94 13.62
C ASN A 178 -18.24 22.88 13.93
N LYS A 179 -18.16 21.82 13.13
CA LYS A 179 -17.22 20.71 13.31
C LYS A 179 -15.77 21.12 13.02
N GLY A 180 -14.85 20.77 13.93
CA GLY A 180 -13.42 20.95 13.76
C GLY A 180 -12.94 22.39 14.05
N TYR A 181 -11.89 22.84 13.36
CA TYR A 181 -11.25 24.14 13.64
C TYR A 181 -12.12 25.31 13.18
N ILE A 182 -12.34 26.31 14.06
CA ILE A 182 -13.31 27.40 13.87
C ILE A 182 -13.19 28.10 12.50
N TYR A 183 -12.00 28.40 12.08
CA TYR A 183 -11.76 29.17 10.84
C TYR A 183 -11.48 28.31 9.60
N SER A 184 -11.59 27.00 9.71
CA SER A 184 -11.49 26.15 8.52
C SER A 184 -12.79 26.16 7.74
N LYS A 185 -12.66 26.08 6.42
CA LYS A 185 -13.78 25.87 5.51
C LYS A 185 -14.49 24.55 5.85
N LYS A 186 -15.80 24.59 6.03
CA LYS A 186 -16.62 23.43 6.43
C LYS A 186 -17.32 22.86 5.21
N GLU A 187 -17.09 21.61 4.94
CA GLU A 187 -17.84 20.88 3.93
C GLU A 187 -19.22 20.50 4.50
N ILE A 188 -20.28 20.97 3.85
CA ILE A 188 -21.67 20.69 4.24
C ILE A 188 -22.18 19.47 3.49
N VAL A 189 -22.10 19.47 2.16
CA VAL A 189 -22.55 18.36 1.33
C VAL A 189 -21.79 18.31 0.02
N LYS A 190 -21.45 17.10 -0.43
CA LYS A 190 -20.85 16.81 -1.73
C LYS A 190 -21.87 16.24 -2.71
N ASN A 191 -21.52 16.35 -3.98
CA ASN A 191 -22.26 15.74 -5.09
C ASN A 191 -23.73 16.20 -5.17
N VAL A 192 -23.94 17.48 -4.88
CA VAL A 192 -25.27 18.09 -5.05
C VAL A 192 -25.65 18.20 -6.53
N SER A 193 -26.96 18.17 -6.80
CA SER A 193 -27.49 18.34 -8.16
C SER A 193 -27.17 19.73 -8.75
N GLU A 194 -27.25 19.86 -10.08
CA GLU A 194 -27.13 21.15 -10.77
C GLU A 194 -28.07 22.19 -10.19
N GLU A 195 -29.32 21.78 -9.92
CA GLU A 195 -30.37 22.65 -9.45
C GLU A 195 -30.10 23.14 -8.01
N GLU A 196 -29.73 22.25 -7.09
CA GLU A 196 -29.36 22.59 -5.73
C GLU A 196 -28.14 23.52 -5.71
N PHE A 197 -27.10 23.20 -6.49
CA PHE A 197 -25.89 24.01 -6.59
C PHE A 197 -26.19 25.43 -7.08
N ALA A 198 -26.99 25.57 -8.14
CA ALA A 198 -27.39 26.87 -8.67
C ALA A 198 -28.19 27.67 -7.64
N LYS A 199 -29.20 27.04 -7.01
CA LYS A 199 -30.02 27.69 -5.97
C LYS A 199 -29.20 28.19 -4.78
N VAL A 200 -28.20 27.40 -4.31
CA VAL A 200 -27.33 27.83 -3.22
C VAL A 200 -26.51 29.06 -3.61
N ILE A 201 -25.95 29.09 -4.83
CA ILE A 201 -25.17 30.26 -5.30
C ILE A 201 -26.06 31.48 -5.46
N GLU A 202 -27.24 31.34 -6.05
CA GLU A 202 -28.19 32.45 -6.29
C GLU A 202 -28.76 33.02 -4.99
N SER A 203 -28.93 32.18 -3.95
CA SER A 203 -29.51 32.61 -2.68
C SER A 203 -28.61 33.51 -1.83
N ASN A 204 -27.33 33.64 -2.16
CA ASN A 204 -26.35 34.48 -1.47
C ASN A 204 -26.36 34.33 0.05
N ILE A 205 -26.50 33.10 0.56
CA ILE A 205 -26.52 32.81 1.99
C ILE A 205 -25.17 33.19 2.61
N PRO A 206 -25.13 33.99 3.69
CA PRO A 206 -23.90 34.48 4.27
C PRO A 206 -22.95 33.33 4.68
N GLY A 207 -21.70 33.41 4.25
CA GLY A 207 -20.67 32.41 4.55
C GLY A 207 -20.79 31.11 3.76
N VAL A 208 -21.83 30.90 2.96
CA VAL A 208 -22.01 29.71 2.12
C VAL A 208 -21.42 29.91 0.75
N THR A 209 -20.68 28.91 0.25
CA THR A 209 -20.09 28.91 -1.10
C THR A 209 -20.29 27.54 -1.77
N GLY A 210 -20.55 27.57 -3.06
CA GLY A 210 -20.55 26.37 -3.90
C GLY A 210 -19.25 26.28 -4.69
N GLU A 211 -18.61 25.10 -4.70
CA GLU A 211 -17.35 24.89 -5.40
C GLU A 211 -17.31 23.51 -6.06
N ILE A 212 -16.53 23.39 -7.14
CA ILE A 212 -16.26 22.08 -7.74
C ILE A 212 -15.03 21.50 -7.04
N THR A 213 -15.21 20.35 -6.41
CA THR A 213 -14.13 19.55 -5.83
C THR A 213 -13.89 18.29 -6.66
N TRP A 214 -12.87 17.52 -6.30
CA TRP A 214 -12.45 16.39 -7.11
C TRP A 214 -12.53 15.11 -6.30
N GLU A 215 -13.16 14.07 -6.89
CA GLU A 215 -13.18 12.72 -6.34
C GLU A 215 -12.52 11.74 -7.29
N ARG A 216 -11.89 10.69 -6.71
CA ARG A 216 -11.30 9.61 -7.51
C ARG A 216 -12.36 8.73 -8.11
N THR A 217 -12.20 8.40 -9.40
CA THR A 217 -13.02 7.42 -10.10
C THR A 217 -12.14 6.31 -10.68
N TYR A 218 -12.58 5.06 -10.51
CA TYR A 218 -11.89 3.85 -10.94
C TYR A 218 -12.61 3.28 -12.16
N LEU A 219 -11.99 3.41 -13.36
CA LEU A 219 -12.67 3.14 -14.63
C LEU A 219 -12.84 1.66 -14.93
N TYR A 220 -12.13 0.78 -14.23
CA TYR A 220 -12.20 -0.68 -14.40
C TYR A 220 -12.81 -1.39 -13.18
N GLY A 221 -13.70 -0.71 -12.47
CA GLY A 221 -14.40 -1.26 -11.30
C GLY A 221 -13.45 -1.66 -10.18
N ASP A 222 -13.52 -2.92 -9.74
CA ASP A 222 -12.70 -3.40 -8.63
C ASP A 222 -11.32 -3.91 -9.07
N THR A 223 -11.05 -4.03 -10.38
CA THR A 223 -9.75 -4.46 -10.90
C THR A 223 -8.64 -3.51 -10.44
N LEU A 224 -7.63 -4.04 -9.72
CA LEU A 224 -6.50 -3.31 -9.15
C LEU A 224 -6.86 -2.21 -8.13
N LYS A 225 -8.13 -2.03 -7.77
CA LYS A 225 -8.57 -0.94 -6.88
C LYS A 225 -7.83 -0.95 -5.55
N ASN A 226 -7.53 -2.13 -5.01
CA ASN A 226 -6.77 -2.28 -3.79
C ASN A 226 -5.29 -1.91 -3.97
N ILE A 227 -4.70 -2.18 -5.13
CA ILE A 227 -3.32 -1.81 -5.49
C ILE A 227 -3.19 -0.28 -5.66
N PHE A 228 -4.17 0.37 -6.28
CA PHE A 228 -4.17 1.85 -6.36
C PHE A 228 -4.19 2.47 -4.98
N GLY A 229 -4.96 1.91 -4.07
CA GLY A 229 -5.10 2.43 -2.71
C GLY A 229 -6.24 3.43 -2.57
N LYS A 230 -6.25 4.13 -1.45
CA LYS A 230 -7.32 5.06 -1.06
C LYS A 230 -6.77 6.46 -0.87
N VAL A 231 -7.60 7.44 -1.19
CA VAL A 231 -7.39 8.87 -0.92
C VAL A 231 -8.38 9.28 0.18
N GLY A 232 -7.96 10.15 1.08
CA GLY A 232 -8.81 10.61 2.17
C GLY A 232 -8.17 11.74 2.98
N PRO A 233 -8.87 12.24 4.02
CA PRO A 233 -8.38 13.32 4.87
C PRO A 233 -7.13 12.90 5.65
N ILE A 234 -6.30 13.87 5.99
CA ILE A 234 -5.10 13.68 6.82
C ILE A 234 -5.53 13.12 8.19
N THR A 235 -4.95 11.98 8.59
CA THR A 235 -5.24 11.36 9.89
C THR A 235 -4.47 12.01 11.02
N LYS A 236 -4.92 11.79 12.28
CA LYS A 236 -4.24 12.36 13.47
C LYS A 236 -2.78 11.91 13.56
N GLU A 237 -2.51 10.66 13.20
CA GLU A 237 -1.18 10.04 13.26
C GLU A 237 -0.20 10.67 12.27
N ASN A 238 -0.68 11.12 11.12
CA ASN A 238 0.14 11.65 10.03
C ASN A 238 0.11 13.19 9.94
N LYS A 239 -0.63 13.86 10.85
CA LYS A 239 -0.87 15.30 10.82
C LYS A 239 0.41 16.12 10.77
N ASP A 240 1.33 15.85 11.70
CA ASP A 240 2.55 16.66 11.84
C ASP A 240 3.47 16.49 10.62
N TYR A 241 3.52 15.28 10.04
CA TYR A 241 4.25 15.02 8.81
C TYR A 241 3.73 15.89 7.66
N TYR A 242 2.43 15.79 7.36
CA TYR A 242 1.86 16.53 6.23
C TYR A 242 1.87 18.05 6.41
N LEU A 243 1.67 18.56 7.64
CA LEU A 243 1.80 20.00 7.90
C LEU A 243 3.22 20.51 7.67
N ASN A 244 4.24 19.73 8.03
CA ASN A 244 5.64 20.09 7.77
C ASN A 244 5.97 20.07 6.26
N GLU A 245 5.30 19.19 5.48
CA GLU A 245 5.38 19.14 4.02
C GLU A 245 4.52 20.20 3.31
N GLY A 246 3.93 21.14 4.06
CA GLY A 246 3.17 22.27 3.53
C GLY A 246 1.72 21.97 3.14
N TYR A 247 1.16 20.87 3.62
CA TYR A 247 -0.28 20.56 3.47
C TYR A 247 -1.11 21.30 4.49
N GLU A 248 -2.37 21.53 4.16
CA GLU A 248 -3.39 22.02 5.08
C GLU A 248 -4.17 20.86 5.71
N LEU A 249 -4.73 21.05 6.91
CA LEU A 249 -5.50 20.01 7.60
C LEU A 249 -6.73 19.53 6.82
N THR A 250 -7.20 20.34 5.90
CA THR A 250 -8.35 20.07 5.03
C THR A 250 -7.96 19.35 3.74
N ASP A 251 -6.67 19.10 3.52
CA ASP A 251 -6.21 18.42 2.32
C ASP A 251 -6.56 16.94 2.34
N THR A 252 -6.73 16.43 1.13
CA THR A 252 -6.92 15.01 0.87
C THR A 252 -5.62 14.43 0.35
N VAL A 253 -5.16 13.34 0.96
CA VAL A 253 -3.86 12.71 0.68
C VAL A 253 -4.05 11.24 0.35
N GLY A 254 -3.06 10.63 -0.30
CA GLY A 254 -2.98 9.19 -0.47
C GLY A 254 -2.76 8.49 0.88
N LEU A 255 -3.69 7.60 1.25
CA LEU A 255 -3.66 6.92 2.54
C LEU A 255 -2.97 5.56 2.46
N SER A 256 -2.96 4.91 1.29
CA SER A 256 -2.42 3.57 1.12
C SER A 256 -1.91 3.32 -0.30
N TYR A 257 -1.03 2.34 -0.43
CA TYR A 257 -0.48 1.76 -1.66
C TYR A 257 0.02 2.80 -2.68
N LEU A 258 -0.30 2.69 -3.97
CA LEU A 258 0.22 3.60 -5.00
C LEU A 258 -0.16 5.07 -4.76
N GLU A 259 -1.38 5.34 -4.29
CA GLU A 259 -1.81 6.70 -3.95
C GLU A 259 -0.94 7.32 -2.86
N LYS A 260 -0.47 6.50 -1.88
CA LYS A 260 0.41 6.93 -0.80
C LYS A 260 1.86 7.00 -1.24
N GLU A 261 2.34 5.97 -1.97
CA GLU A 261 3.73 5.88 -2.41
C GLU A 261 4.11 7.05 -3.32
N TYR A 262 3.19 7.42 -4.22
CA TYR A 262 3.40 8.48 -5.19
C TYR A 262 2.65 9.78 -4.86
N GLU A 263 2.29 9.99 -3.58
CA GLU A 263 1.56 11.20 -3.13
C GLU A 263 2.24 12.50 -3.58
N GLU A 264 3.56 12.60 -3.43
CA GLU A 264 4.33 13.79 -3.80
C GLU A 264 4.11 14.21 -5.26
N TYR A 265 3.95 13.23 -6.15
CA TYR A 265 3.76 13.47 -7.58
C TYR A 265 2.28 13.61 -7.96
N LEU A 266 1.43 12.79 -7.33
CA LEU A 266 0.01 12.75 -7.64
C LEU A 266 -0.78 13.95 -7.10
N LYS A 267 -0.32 14.60 -6.02
CA LYS A 267 -1.00 15.78 -5.47
C LYS A 267 -1.07 16.92 -6.47
N GLY A 268 -2.22 17.61 -6.51
CA GLY A 268 -2.35 18.87 -7.23
C GLY A 268 -1.90 20.05 -6.38
N GLU A 269 -1.48 21.11 -7.03
CA GLU A 269 -1.15 22.39 -6.36
C GLU A 269 -2.39 23.29 -6.38
N LYS A 270 -2.82 23.80 -5.21
CA LYS A 270 -3.93 24.74 -5.10
C LYS A 270 -3.54 26.11 -5.65
N ALA A 271 -4.53 26.83 -6.21
CA ALA A 271 -4.35 28.26 -6.48
C ALA A 271 -4.03 29.02 -5.19
N LYS A 272 -3.20 30.04 -5.28
CA LYS A 272 -2.93 30.96 -4.15
C LYS A 272 -3.55 32.31 -4.40
N TYR A 273 -4.14 32.86 -3.36
CA TYR A 273 -4.75 34.18 -3.38
C TYR A 273 -4.12 35.05 -2.30
N LYS A 274 -3.91 36.32 -2.63
CA LYS A 274 -3.55 37.39 -1.70
C LYS A 274 -4.85 38.04 -1.22
N VAL A 275 -4.99 38.27 0.07
CA VAL A 275 -6.10 39.02 0.65
C VAL A 275 -5.70 40.49 0.67
N GLU A 276 -6.40 41.35 -0.08
CA GLU A 276 -6.21 42.81 -0.08
C GLU A 276 -6.91 43.46 1.13
N SER A 277 -6.67 44.74 1.34
CA SER A 277 -7.16 45.50 2.51
C SER A 277 -8.68 45.55 2.65
N ASP A 278 -9.40 45.40 1.54
CA ASP A 278 -10.86 45.34 1.45
C ASP A 278 -11.43 43.92 1.49
N TYR A 279 -10.60 42.93 1.90
CA TYR A 279 -10.90 41.48 1.90
C TYR A 279 -11.09 40.87 0.49
N LYS A 280 -10.75 41.59 -0.54
CA LYS A 280 -10.77 41.08 -1.91
C LYS A 280 -9.66 40.06 -2.11
N LEU A 281 -10.01 38.91 -2.71
CA LEU A 281 -9.06 37.88 -3.08
C LEU A 281 -8.50 38.13 -4.47
N VAL A 282 -7.19 38.32 -4.55
CA VAL A 282 -6.47 38.47 -5.82
C VAL A 282 -5.67 37.20 -6.05
N LYS A 283 -5.99 36.46 -7.14
CA LYS A 283 -5.28 35.24 -7.52
C LYS A 283 -3.85 35.59 -7.93
N ILE A 284 -2.86 34.98 -7.29
CA ILE A 284 -1.44 35.20 -7.53
C ILE A 284 -0.73 33.99 -8.15
N GLU A 285 -1.24 32.77 -7.90
CA GLU A 285 -0.76 31.54 -8.52
C GLU A 285 -1.96 30.72 -8.97
N ASP A 286 -1.86 30.15 -10.19
CA ASP A 286 -2.88 29.25 -10.72
C ASP A 286 -2.76 27.86 -10.10
N GLU A 287 -3.90 27.18 -9.99
CA GLU A 287 -3.95 25.78 -9.65
C GLU A 287 -3.25 24.93 -10.72
N LYS A 288 -2.58 23.86 -10.28
CA LYS A 288 -1.97 22.89 -11.18
C LYS A 288 -2.43 21.49 -10.84
N LYS A 289 -2.85 20.75 -11.86
CA LYS A 289 -3.13 19.31 -11.75
C LYS A 289 -1.86 18.57 -11.32
N GLY A 290 -2.01 17.51 -10.51
CA GLY A 290 -0.93 16.58 -10.19
C GLY A 290 -0.37 15.86 -11.42
N ASN A 291 0.83 15.31 -11.29
CA ASN A 291 1.48 14.57 -12.38
C ASN A 291 0.83 13.19 -12.56
N ASP A 292 0.72 12.74 -13.80
CA ASP A 292 0.14 11.45 -14.13
C ASP A 292 1.17 10.32 -13.88
N LEU A 293 0.74 9.27 -13.17
CA LEU A 293 1.52 8.07 -12.89
C LEU A 293 1.21 7.02 -13.98
N VAL A 294 2.21 6.63 -14.75
CA VAL A 294 2.10 5.57 -15.75
C VAL A 294 2.67 4.29 -15.15
N LEU A 295 1.87 3.24 -15.13
CA LEU A 295 2.27 1.93 -14.64
C LEU A 295 2.86 1.07 -15.76
N SER A 296 3.61 0.05 -15.39
CA SER A 296 4.04 -1.04 -16.30
C SER A 296 2.91 -2.04 -16.60
N ILE A 297 1.83 -2.01 -15.83
CA ILE A 297 0.63 -2.85 -16.02
C ILE A 297 0.02 -2.62 -17.41
N ASP A 298 -0.31 -3.72 -18.11
CA ASP A 298 -1.21 -3.72 -19.27
C ASP A 298 -2.61 -4.11 -18.79
N ILE A 299 -3.56 -3.21 -18.86
CA ILE A 299 -4.90 -3.44 -18.30
C ILE A 299 -5.67 -4.56 -19.02
N ASP A 300 -5.45 -4.76 -20.31
CA ASP A 300 -6.11 -5.84 -21.04
C ASP A 300 -5.57 -7.21 -20.59
N LEU A 301 -4.25 -7.30 -20.36
CA LEU A 301 -3.63 -8.48 -19.78
C LEU A 301 -4.13 -8.72 -18.35
N GLN A 302 -4.19 -7.67 -17.54
CA GLN A 302 -4.70 -7.74 -16.16
C GLN A 302 -6.12 -8.29 -16.11
N MET A 303 -7.03 -7.72 -16.89
CA MET A 303 -8.42 -8.17 -16.93
C MET A 303 -8.56 -9.62 -17.42
N LYS A 304 -7.73 -10.03 -18.37
CA LYS A 304 -7.72 -11.42 -18.86
C LYS A 304 -7.20 -12.39 -17.81
N VAL A 305 -6.20 -12.00 -17.05
CA VAL A 305 -5.69 -12.82 -15.93
C VAL A 305 -6.76 -12.94 -14.84
N ASP A 306 -7.43 -11.84 -14.48
CA ASP A 306 -8.55 -11.85 -13.52
C ASP A 306 -9.66 -12.81 -13.96
N GLU A 307 -10.07 -12.74 -15.24
CA GLU A 307 -11.06 -13.65 -15.83
C GLU A 307 -10.63 -15.11 -15.72
N ILE A 308 -9.38 -15.42 -16.13
CA ILE A 308 -8.85 -16.80 -16.07
C ILE A 308 -8.88 -17.33 -14.63
N LEU A 309 -8.47 -16.54 -13.64
CA LEU A 309 -8.50 -16.96 -12.24
C LEU A 309 -9.92 -17.25 -11.76
N ARG A 310 -10.88 -16.36 -12.04
CA ARG A 310 -12.31 -16.54 -11.67
C ARG A 310 -12.90 -17.78 -12.30
N ASP A 311 -12.64 -18.00 -13.59
CA ASP A 311 -13.11 -19.18 -14.33
C ASP A 311 -12.59 -20.47 -13.72
N LYS A 312 -11.30 -20.53 -13.36
CA LYS A 312 -10.70 -21.74 -12.80
C LYS A 312 -11.14 -22.02 -11.36
N ILE A 313 -11.32 -20.98 -10.54
CA ILE A 313 -11.92 -21.16 -9.21
C ILE A 313 -13.34 -21.69 -9.35
N THR A 314 -14.15 -21.10 -10.23
CA THR A 314 -15.52 -21.55 -10.50
C THR A 314 -15.55 -22.99 -11.03
N LEU A 315 -14.65 -23.32 -11.94
CA LEU A 315 -14.52 -24.69 -12.47
C LEU A 315 -14.14 -25.67 -11.36
N GLY A 316 -13.18 -25.30 -10.50
CA GLY A 316 -12.73 -26.13 -9.36
C GLY A 316 -13.86 -26.53 -8.43
N LYS A 317 -14.84 -25.63 -8.21
CA LYS A 317 -16.03 -25.94 -7.38
C LYS A 317 -16.94 -27.04 -7.94
N LYS A 318 -16.80 -27.42 -9.20
CA LYS A 318 -17.53 -28.55 -9.81
C LYS A 318 -16.88 -29.90 -9.51
N TYR A 319 -15.67 -29.93 -8.92
CA TYR A 319 -14.95 -31.14 -8.56
C TYR A 319 -15.13 -31.44 -7.06
N GLY A 320 -15.08 -32.72 -6.68
CA GLY A 320 -15.09 -33.12 -5.28
C GLY A 320 -13.79 -32.77 -4.55
N ASN A 321 -13.83 -32.66 -3.22
CA ASN A 321 -12.69 -32.37 -2.33
C ASN A 321 -12.03 -31.01 -2.57
N THR A 322 -12.78 -29.99 -3.01
CA THR A 322 -12.29 -28.64 -3.34
C THR A 322 -12.97 -27.54 -2.52
N GLU A 323 -13.60 -27.87 -1.41
CA GLU A 323 -14.35 -26.91 -0.59
C GLU A 323 -13.49 -25.74 -0.12
N TYR A 324 -12.19 -25.96 0.15
CA TYR A 324 -11.25 -24.91 0.59
C TYR A 324 -10.56 -24.17 -0.57
N PHE A 325 -10.79 -24.56 -1.82
CA PHE A 325 -10.28 -23.86 -2.98
C PHE A 325 -11.12 -22.61 -3.26
N LYS A 326 -10.73 -21.50 -2.67
CA LYS A 326 -11.40 -20.19 -2.81
C LYS A 326 -10.52 -19.14 -3.47
N ASP A 327 -9.20 -19.26 -3.38
CA ASP A 327 -8.22 -18.27 -3.78
C ASP A 327 -7.35 -18.74 -4.94
N SER A 328 -6.98 -17.84 -5.83
CA SER A 328 -5.91 -18.04 -6.81
C SER A 328 -5.18 -16.74 -7.09
N TYR A 329 -3.88 -16.85 -7.37
CA TYR A 329 -2.99 -15.72 -7.65
C TYR A 329 -2.23 -15.97 -8.93
N ALA A 330 -2.02 -14.91 -9.72
CA ALA A 330 -1.13 -14.92 -10.87
C ALA A 330 -0.42 -13.56 -11.01
N ILE A 331 0.88 -13.59 -11.26
CA ILE A 331 1.68 -12.40 -11.50
C ILE A 331 2.51 -12.62 -12.75
N ILE A 332 2.57 -11.60 -13.60
CA ILE A 332 3.35 -11.59 -14.83
C ILE A 332 4.27 -10.38 -14.78
N SER A 333 5.55 -10.58 -15.09
CA SER A 333 6.55 -9.50 -15.13
C SER A 333 7.50 -9.64 -16.31
N ASN A 334 8.24 -8.57 -16.59
CA ASN A 334 9.43 -8.65 -17.42
C ASN A 334 10.62 -9.03 -16.52
N PRO A 335 11.25 -10.21 -16.73
CA PRO A 335 12.31 -10.70 -15.86
C PRO A 335 13.62 -9.91 -15.96
N LEU A 336 13.81 -9.11 -17.00
CA LEU A 336 15.03 -8.33 -17.22
C LEU A 336 14.97 -6.92 -16.62
N SER A 337 13.77 -6.48 -16.17
CA SER A 337 13.56 -5.15 -15.58
C SER A 337 12.87 -5.17 -14.22
N GLY A 338 12.25 -6.29 -13.85
CA GLY A 338 11.41 -6.38 -12.66
C GLY A 338 10.03 -5.71 -12.80
N ALA A 339 9.71 -5.15 -13.98
CA ALA A 339 8.44 -4.48 -14.25
C ALA A 339 7.27 -5.48 -14.23
N ILE A 340 6.26 -5.20 -13.40
CA ILE A 340 5.06 -6.02 -13.27
C ILE A 340 4.06 -5.63 -14.35
N LEU A 341 3.67 -6.59 -15.19
CA LEU A 341 2.74 -6.40 -16.32
C LEU A 341 1.29 -6.73 -15.94
N ALA A 342 1.11 -7.65 -15.00
CA ALA A 342 -0.17 -7.96 -14.37
C ALA A 342 0.07 -8.54 -12.97
N ILE A 343 -0.80 -8.20 -12.02
CA ILE A 343 -0.79 -8.68 -10.63
C ILE A 343 -2.22 -8.94 -10.18
N SER A 344 -2.59 -10.21 -10.06
CA SER A 344 -3.96 -10.63 -9.79
C SER A 344 -4.05 -11.58 -8.62
N GLY A 345 -5.05 -11.37 -7.80
CA GLY A 345 -5.51 -12.30 -6.77
C GLY A 345 -7.02 -12.27 -6.73
N GLN A 346 -7.67 -13.42 -6.90
CA GLN A 346 -9.13 -13.53 -6.91
C GLN A 346 -9.59 -14.51 -5.85
N ARG A 347 -10.65 -14.12 -5.13
CA ARG A 347 -11.33 -14.95 -4.12
C ARG A 347 -12.80 -15.11 -4.45
N LEU A 348 -13.27 -16.33 -4.39
CA LEU A 348 -14.70 -16.64 -4.37
C LEU A 348 -15.20 -16.61 -2.93
N ASN A 349 -16.06 -15.67 -2.61
CA ASN A 349 -16.70 -15.52 -1.31
C ASN A 349 -17.86 -16.50 -1.12
N ASP A 350 -18.37 -16.58 0.10
CA ASP A 350 -19.46 -17.51 0.44
C ASP A 350 -20.82 -17.11 -0.20
N ASP A 351 -20.98 -15.86 -0.58
CA ASP A 351 -22.12 -15.33 -1.37
C ASP A 351 -22.00 -15.55 -2.88
N ASN A 352 -20.99 -16.29 -3.33
CA ASN A 352 -20.61 -16.52 -4.72
C ASN A 352 -20.14 -15.26 -5.50
N ALA A 353 -19.93 -14.13 -4.84
CA ALA A 353 -19.26 -12.98 -5.44
C ALA A 353 -17.74 -13.16 -5.45
N PHE A 354 -17.06 -12.53 -6.41
CA PHE A 354 -15.61 -12.46 -6.42
C PHE A 354 -15.11 -11.18 -5.77
N SER A 355 -14.01 -11.29 -5.02
CA SER A 355 -13.27 -10.16 -4.48
C SER A 355 -11.85 -10.12 -5.03
N ASP A 356 -11.36 -8.91 -5.33
CA ASP A 356 -9.94 -8.66 -5.57
C ASP A 356 -9.16 -8.79 -4.27
N ILE A 357 -8.22 -9.75 -4.26
CA ILE A 357 -7.27 -9.98 -3.18
C ILE A 357 -5.82 -9.86 -3.65
N SER A 358 -5.57 -9.06 -4.68
CA SER A 358 -4.23 -8.87 -5.29
C SER A 358 -3.17 -8.45 -4.29
N LEU A 359 -3.53 -7.72 -3.23
CA LEU A 359 -2.62 -7.36 -2.15
C LEU A 359 -2.05 -8.56 -1.38
N ASN A 360 -2.74 -9.70 -1.38
CA ASN A 360 -2.19 -10.91 -0.77
C ASN A 360 -0.94 -11.42 -1.50
N THR A 361 -0.67 -10.94 -2.70
CA THR A 361 0.57 -11.28 -3.43
C THR A 361 1.81 -10.70 -2.77
N ILE A 362 1.69 -9.61 -2.02
CA ILE A 362 2.82 -8.93 -1.34
C ILE A 362 2.84 -9.16 0.18
N ASN A 363 1.75 -9.63 0.78
CA ASN A 363 1.64 -9.68 2.24
C ASN A 363 1.18 -11.03 2.82
N LYS A 364 0.87 -12.03 1.98
CA LYS A 364 0.50 -13.37 2.40
C LYS A 364 1.44 -14.41 1.79
N SER A 365 1.89 -15.34 2.61
CA SER A 365 2.90 -16.33 2.21
C SER A 365 2.36 -17.75 2.21
N TYR A 366 2.98 -18.59 1.37
CA TYR A 366 2.59 -19.96 1.12
C TYR A 366 3.83 -20.86 1.04
N THR A 367 3.68 -22.16 1.33
CA THR A 367 4.69 -23.15 0.98
C THR A 367 4.70 -23.34 -0.53
N MET A 368 5.85 -23.14 -1.17
CA MET A 368 5.96 -23.17 -2.64
C MET A 368 6.24 -24.57 -3.19
N GLY A 369 6.62 -25.51 -2.32
CA GLY A 369 6.96 -26.85 -2.73
C GLY A 369 8.06 -26.88 -3.79
N SER A 370 7.93 -27.80 -4.73
CA SER A 370 8.97 -28.06 -5.74
C SER A 370 9.28 -26.90 -6.68
N SER A 371 8.51 -25.80 -6.70
CA SER A 371 8.79 -24.67 -7.60
C SER A 371 10.12 -23.97 -7.29
N VAL A 372 10.63 -24.07 -6.05
CA VAL A 372 11.93 -23.48 -5.64
C VAL A 372 13.13 -24.41 -5.76
N LYS A 373 12.98 -25.62 -6.31
CA LYS A 373 14.07 -26.61 -6.40
C LYS A 373 15.28 -26.19 -7.25
N GLY A 374 15.11 -25.24 -8.15
CA GLY A 374 16.23 -24.62 -8.86
C GLY A 374 17.24 -23.97 -7.91
N ALA A 375 16.74 -23.28 -6.86
CA ALA A 375 17.61 -22.72 -5.84
C ALA A 375 18.32 -23.80 -4.99
N THR A 376 17.69 -24.97 -4.79
CA THR A 376 18.35 -26.10 -4.13
C THR A 376 19.52 -26.66 -4.98
N ILE A 377 19.34 -26.76 -6.31
CA ILE A 377 20.46 -27.13 -7.20
C ILE A 377 21.56 -26.08 -7.11
N ALA A 378 21.22 -24.79 -7.02
CA ALA A 378 22.20 -23.72 -6.84
C ALA A 378 23.02 -23.89 -5.55
N VAL A 379 22.40 -24.26 -4.42
CA VAL A 379 23.11 -24.65 -3.18
C VAL A 379 24.10 -25.80 -3.47
N GLY A 380 23.66 -26.81 -4.21
CA GLY A 380 24.49 -27.95 -4.61
C GLY A 380 25.75 -27.54 -5.36
N TYR A 381 25.63 -26.62 -6.31
CA TYR A 381 26.76 -26.10 -7.11
C TYR A 381 27.65 -25.15 -6.31
N LYS A 382 27.05 -24.17 -5.62
CA LYS A 382 27.78 -23.16 -4.86
C LYS A 382 28.76 -23.76 -3.84
N TYR A 383 28.30 -24.79 -3.14
CA TYR A 383 29.08 -25.42 -2.07
C TYR A 383 29.77 -26.71 -2.54
N ASN A 384 29.86 -26.96 -3.86
CA ASN A 384 30.52 -28.14 -4.44
C ASN A 384 29.98 -29.48 -3.90
N LEU A 385 28.69 -29.54 -3.57
CA LEU A 385 28.03 -30.76 -3.07
C LEU A 385 27.63 -31.70 -4.21
N ILE A 386 27.48 -31.14 -5.41
CA ILE A 386 27.28 -31.82 -6.68
C ILE A 386 28.07 -31.09 -7.77
N THR A 387 28.38 -31.79 -8.86
CA THR A 387 28.91 -31.23 -10.11
C THR A 387 27.91 -31.45 -11.25
N PRO A 388 27.92 -30.63 -12.30
CA PRO A 388 27.07 -30.85 -13.48
C PRO A 388 27.13 -32.30 -13.96
N GLY A 389 25.95 -32.90 -14.16
CA GLY A 389 25.84 -34.29 -14.60
C GLY A 389 26.02 -35.33 -13.51
N THR A 390 26.20 -34.99 -12.25
CA THR A 390 26.28 -35.97 -11.15
C THR A 390 25.03 -36.83 -11.09
N TYR A 391 25.20 -38.14 -11.26
CA TYR A 391 24.12 -39.13 -11.23
C TYR A 391 23.91 -39.70 -9.85
N ILE A 392 22.65 -39.80 -9.44
CA ILE A 392 22.18 -40.43 -8.19
C ILE A 392 21.06 -41.40 -8.56
N ASN A 393 21.00 -42.61 -7.92
CA ASN A 393 19.85 -43.48 -8.03
C ASN A 393 18.76 -43.00 -7.05
N ASP A 394 17.63 -42.51 -7.61
CA ASP A 394 16.50 -42.03 -6.83
C ASP A 394 15.94 -43.14 -5.93
N ALA A 395 15.86 -42.86 -4.66
CA ALA A 395 15.44 -43.81 -3.62
C ALA A 395 14.64 -43.07 -2.54
N CYS A 396 14.53 -43.64 -1.37
CA CYS A 396 13.93 -43.02 -0.20
C CYS A 396 15.01 -42.73 0.86
N VAL A 397 14.88 -41.59 1.53
CA VAL A 397 15.69 -41.28 2.73
C VAL A 397 14.99 -41.78 3.96
N LYS A 398 15.71 -42.51 4.80
CA LYS A 398 15.27 -42.92 6.13
C LYS A 398 16.30 -42.45 7.15
N LEU A 399 15.93 -41.46 7.94
CA LEU A 399 16.71 -41.00 9.09
C LEU A 399 16.20 -41.61 10.39
N GLU A 400 17.00 -41.52 11.45
CA GLU A 400 16.65 -42.03 12.77
C GLU A 400 15.38 -41.33 13.29
N PHE A 401 14.41 -42.11 13.76
CA PHE A 401 13.11 -41.65 14.29
C PHE A 401 12.23 -40.80 13.34
N ILE A 402 12.61 -40.64 12.07
CA ILE A 402 11.87 -39.86 11.09
C ILE A 402 11.17 -40.79 10.11
N PRO A 403 9.90 -40.56 9.76
CA PRO A 403 9.22 -41.27 8.69
C PRO A 403 10.02 -41.26 7.39
N GLN A 404 9.95 -42.32 6.62
CA GLN A 404 10.65 -42.43 5.34
C GLN A 404 10.14 -41.36 4.37
N LYS A 405 11.06 -40.63 3.70
CA LYS A 405 10.78 -39.57 2.72
C LYS A 405 11.24 -40.04 1.33
N CYS A 406 10.33 -39.94 0.34
CA CYS A 406 10.57 -40.43 -1.01
C CYS A 406 10.20 -39.36 -2.06
N SER A 407 10.66 -39.57 -3.28
CA SER A 407 10.07 -38.93 -4.47
C SER A 407 8.66 -39.48 -4.72
N PHE A 408 7.80 -38.78 -5.46
CA PHE A 408 6.42 -39.16 -5.71
C PHE A 408 6.29 -40.52 -6.48
N LYS A 409 7.32 -40.89 -7.21
CA LYS A 409 7.49 -42.22 -7.86
C LYS A 409 8.97 -42.59 -7.88
N ARG A 410 9.29 -43.83 -8.18
CA ARG A 410 10.67 -44.25 -8.44
C ARG A 410 11.13 -43.73 -9.77
N LEU A 411 12.22 -42.93 -9.80
CA LEU A 411 12.74 -42.28 -10.99
C LEU A 411 13.96 -42.97 -11.61
N GLY A 412 14.55 -43.95 -10.88
CA GLY A 412 15.79 -44.62 -11.31
C GLY A 412 17.00 -43.70 -11.21
N LYS A 413 17.92 -43.79 -12.19
CA LYS A 413 19.13 -43.00 -12.23
C LYS A 413 18.81 -41.58 -12.78
N VAL A 414 19.01 -40.55 -11.97
CA VAL A 414 18.77 -39.15 -12.32
C VAL A 414 20.05 -38.32 -12.12
N ASN A 415 20.24 -37.31 -12.93
CA ASN A 415 21.23 -36.26 -12.73
C ASN A 415 20.51 -34.93 -12.38
N ASP A 416 21.23 -33.86 -12.20
CA ASP A 416 20.75 -32.51 -11.92
C ASP A 416 19.61 -32.04 -12.85
N LEU A 417 19.75 -32.22 -14.17
CA LEU A 417 18.74 -31.86 -15.16
C LEU A 417 17.47 -32.74 -15.04
N THR A 418 17.65 -34.05 -15.06
CA THR A 418 16.52 -34.99 -15.01
C THR A 418 15.88 -35.03 -13.61
N ALA A 419 16.61 -34.68 -12.54
CA ALA A 419 16.08 -34.49 -11.21
C ALA A 419 15.14 -33.26 -11.15
N LEU A 420 15.49 -32.15 -11.81
CA LEU A 420 14.58 -31.01 -11.96
C LEU A 420 13.38 -31.38 -12.85
N ALA A 421 13.61 -31.96 -14.01
CA ALA A 421 12.57 -32.36 -14.97
C ALA A 421 11.50 -33.26 -14.33
N ASN A 422 11.92 -34.27 -13.59
CA ASN A 422 11.03 -35.20 -12.92
C ASN A 422 10.73 -34.85 -11.45
N SER A 423 11.20 -33.70 -10.99
CA SER A 423 10.94 -33.19 -9.63
C SER A 423 11.40 -34.17 -8.51
N SER A 424 12.57 -34.82 -8.66
CA SER A 424 13.12 -35.72 -7.65
C SER A 424 13.26 -35.02 -6.29
N ASN A 425 12.65 -35.57 -5.24
CA ASN A 425 12.88 -35.13 -3.87
C ASN A 425 14.20 -35.71 -3.35
N TYR A 426 14.49 -36.97 -3.70
CA TYR A 426 15.67 -37.65 -3.23
C TYR A 426 16.95 -36.93 -3.62
N TYR A 427 17.03 -36.43 -4.86
CA TYR A 427 18.18 -35.65 -5.33
C TYR A 427 18.40 -34.40 -4.46
N GLN A 428 17.32 -33.68 -4.15
CA GLN A 428 17.38 -32.49 -3.30
C GLN A 428 17.76 -32.82 -1.84
N TYR A 429 17.25 -33.97 -1.33
CA TYR A 429 17.65 -34.44 0.00
C TYR A 429 19.14 -34.77 0.06
N MET A 430 19.74 -35.35 -0.99
CA MET A 430 21.17 -35.62 -1.02
C MET A 430 22.01 -34.35 -0.97
N ILE A 431 21.58 -33.27 -1.63
CA ILE A 431 22.23 -31.96 -1.52
C ILE A 431 22.16 -31.48 -0.06
N ALA A 432 21.00 -31.52 0.59
CA ALA A 432 20.85 -31.10 1.98
C ALA A 432 21.67 -31.96 2.95
N ILE A 433 21.75 -33.26 2.73
CA ILE A 433 22.56 -34.18 3.55
C ILE A 433 24.06 -33.88 3.35
N ASN A 434 24.49 -33.74 2.10
CA ASN A 434 25.91 -33.44 1.79
C ASN A 434 26.33 -32.08 2.38
N LEU A 435 25.42 -31.09 2.47
CA LEU A 435 25.68 -29.79 3.10
C LEU A 435 26.08 -29.93 4.58
N THR A 436 25.55 -30.94 5.28
CA THR A 436 25.94 -31.22 6.67
C THR A 436 27.29 -31.94 6.81
N GLY A 437 28.03 -32.16 5.72
CA GLY A 437 29.28 -32.91 5.68
C GLY A 437 29.11 -34.42 5.78
N ASN A 438 27.89 -34.93 5.79
CA ASN A 438 27.58 -36.36 5.91
C ASN A 438 27.42 -37.03 4.53
N LYS A 439 27.75 -38.33 4.47
CA LYS A 439 27.32 -39.21 3.41
C LYS A 439 26.14 -40.05 3.90
N TYR A 440 25.06 -40.07 3.13
CA TYR A 440 23.82 -40.74 3.50
C TYR A 440 24.03 -42.23 3.80
N LYS A 441 23.50 -42.69 4.93
CA LYS A 441 23.32 -44.09 5.32
C LYS A 441 21.92 -44.25 5.94
N PRO A 442 21.20 -45.34 5.66
CA PRO A 442 19.90 -45.57 6.25
C PRO A 442 19.95 -45.54 7.80
N ASN A 443 18.92 -44.98 8.42
CA ASN A 443 18.75 -44.77 9.85
C ASN A 443 19.85 -43.92 10.52
N MET A 444 20.61 -43.12 9.76
CA MET A 444 21.57 -42.17 10.35
C MET A 444 20.85 -41.02 11.01
N LYS A 445 21.54 -40.35 11.94
CA LYS A 445 21.24 -39.03 12.46
C LYS A 445 22.01 -38.02 11.66
N LEU A 446 21.33 -36.95 11.21
CA LEU A 446 21.95 -35.96 10.34
C LEU A 446 22.69 -34.85 11.13
N ASN A 447 22.20 -34.54 12.35
CA ASN A 447 22.71 -33.47 13.21
C ASN A 447 22.67 -32.09 12.52
N ALA A 448 21.56 -31.75 11.91
CA ALA A 448 21.33 -30.45 11.31
C ALA A 448 21.49 -29.32 12.33
N THR A 449 22.16 -28.24 11.96
CA THR A 449 22.45 -27.07 12.81
C THR A 449 21.83 -25.80 12.22
N LYS A 450 21.73 -24.74 13.05
CA LYS A 450 21.29 -23.41 12.59
C LYS A 450 22.13 -22.90 11.41
N GLU A 451 23.41 -23.20 11.38
CA GLU A 451 24.32 -22.77 10.33
C GLU A 451 23.99 -23.44 8.98
N HIS A 452 23.61 -24.72 8.97
CA HIS A 452 23.16 -25.39 7.75
C HIS A 452 21.90 -24.76 7.18
N PHE A 453 20.93 -24.40 8.03
CA PHE A 453 19.72 -23.66 7.61
C PHE A 453 20.06 -22.27 7.09
N LYS A 454 20.97 -21.56 7.80
CA LYS A 454 21.42 -20.23 7.37
C LYS A 454 22.08 -20.27 6.00
N THR A 455 23.04 -21.17 5.81
CA THR A 455 23.76 -21.36 4.53
C THR A 455 22.80 -21.63 3.38
N TYR A 456 21.76 -22.43 3.64
CA TYR A 456 20.73 -22.73 2.66
C TYR A 456 19.91 -21.48 2.32
N ARG A 457 19.46 -20.75 3.35
CA ARG A 457 18.64 -19.55 3.22
C ARG A 457 19.39 -18.37 2.60
N ASP A 458 20.69 -18.22 2.87
CA ASP A 458 21.52 -17.19 2.23
C ASP A 458 21.52 -17.35 0.71
N MET A 459 21.59 -18.59 0.19
CA MET A 459 21.47 -18.85 -1.23
C MET A 459 20.05 -18.59 -1.75
N LEU A 460 19.00 -18.96 -1.01
CA LEU A 460 17.61 -18.66 -1.37
C LEU A 460 17.39 -17.15 -1.43
N ALA A 461 17.95 -16.39 -0.49
CA ALA A 461 17.86 -14.94 -0.41
C ALA A 461 18.57 -14.25 -1.59
N SER A 462 19.68 -14.82 -2.12
CA SER A 462 20.35 -14.27 -3.29
C SER A 462 19.46 -14.27 -4.54
N PHE A 463 18.45 -15.13 -4.58
CA PHE A 463 17.41 -15.17 -5.60
C PHE A 463 16.15 -14.36 -5.24
N GLY A 464 16.00 -13.88 -4.01
CA GLY A 464 14.83 -13.11 -3.56
C GLY A 464 13.84 -13.86 -2.67
N LEU A 465 14.15 -15.11 -2.26
CA LEU A 465 13.28 -15.88 -1.37
C LEU A 465 13.63 -15.62 0.11
N GLY A 466 12.64 -15.25 0.93
CA GLY A 466 12.79 -14.94 2.36
C GLY A 466 13.34 -13.54 2.64
N VAL A 467 13.32 -12.64 1.66
CA VAL A 467 13.73 -11.23 1.74
C VAL A 467 12.76 -10.35 0.97
N LYS A 468 12.70 -9.06 1.32
CA LYS A 468 11.87 -8.11 0.58
C LYS A 468 12.26 -8.02 -0.88
N THR A 469 11.29 -7.91 -1.76
CA THR A 469 11.51 -7.74 -3.20
C THR A 469 11.80 -6.30 -3.60
N GLU A 470 11.64 -5.37 -2.65
CA GLU A 470 11.72 -3.92 -2.85
C GLU A 470 10.72 -3.44 -3.93
N ILE A 471 9.52 -4.04 -3.91
CA ILE A 471 8.41 -3.59 -4.75
C ILE A 471 7.95 -2.19 -4.31
N ASP A 472 7.60 -1.34 -5.25
CA ASP A 472 7.11 0.02 -5.03
C ASP A 472 5.65 0.06 -4.50
N LEU A 473 5.36 -0.80 -3.50
CA LEU A 473 4.09 -0.87 -2.78
C LEU A 473 4.34 -0.92 -1.27
N PRO A 474 3.82 0.03 -0.49
CA PRO A 474 3.90 -0.03 0.96
C PRO A 474 3.22 -1.28 1.53
N GLY A 475 3.79 -1.82 2.60
CA GLY A 475 3.18 -2.95 3.33
C GLY A 475 3.65 -4.32 2.87
N GLU A 476 4.68 -4.40 2.01
CA GLU A 476 5.31 -5.66 1.66
C GLU A 476 5.76 -6.42 2.91
N GLN A 477 5.40 -7.72 2.98
CA GLN A 477 5.85 -8.66 3.98
C GLN A 477 6.74 -9.72 3.33
N THR A 478 7.65 -10.27 4.08
CA THR A 478 8.38 -11.48 3.67
C THR A 478 7.61 -12.74 4.09
N GLY A 479 7.99 -13.87 3.52
CA GLY A 479 7.52 -15.17 3.97
C GLY A 479 7.94 -15.49 5.41
N ILE A 480 7.36 -16.55 5.96
CA ILE A 480 7.65 -17.00 7.32
C ILE A 480 8.85 -17.94 7.29
N ILE A 481 9.87 -17.58 8.03
CA ILE A 481 11.08 -18.38 8.22
C ILE A 481 10.89 -19.28 9.44
N GLY A 482 10.94 -20.59 9.22
CA GLY A 482 10.80 -21.59 10.30
C GLY A 482 11.93 -21.47 11.33
N SER A 483 11.58 -21.44 12.62
CA SER A 483 12.53 -21.27 13.72
C SER A 483 13.10 -22.58 14.26
N THR A 484 12.43 -23.71 14.02
CA THR A 484 12.84 -25.02 14.53
C THR A 484 13.96 -25.62 13.69
N VAL A 485 14.96 -26.16 14.33
CA VAL A 485 16.09 -26.88 13.72
C VAL A 485 15.94 -28.37 13.98
N ALA A 486 15.71 -29.12 12.92
CA ALA A 486 15.60 -30.57 12.97
C ALA A 486 16.05 -31.20 11.64
N ASP A 487 16.47 -32.47 11.68
CA ASP A 487 17.02 -33.16 10.53
C ASP A 487 16.03 -33.28 9.37
N ASP A 488 14.78 -33.59 9.67
CA ASP A 488 13.70 -33.69 8.66
C ASP A 488 13.27 -32.34 8.11
N LEU A 489 13.38 -31.26 8.90
CA LEU A 489 13.04 -29.91 8.46
C LEU A 489 14.08 -29.34 7.48
N LEU A 490 15.37 -29.71 7.61
CA LEU A 490 16.37 -29.37 6.60
C LEU A 490 16.06 -30.05 5.26
N LEU A 491 15.62 -31.33 5.29
CA LEU A 491 15.16 -32.01 4.08
C LEU A 491 13.90 -31.34 3.50
N ASN A 492 12.96 -30.94 4.36
CA ASN A 492 11.75 -30.22 3.92
C ASN A 492 12.10 -28.86 3.30
N LEU A 493 13.05 -28.12 3.86
CA LEU A 493 13.54 -26.86 3.29
C LEU A 493 14.06 -27.05 1.87
N ALA A 494 14.82 -28.12 1.64
CA ALA A 494 15.39 -28.45 0.32
C ALA A 494 14.34 -28.70 -0.77
N ILE A 495 13.10 -28.98 -0.43
CA ILE A 495 12.01 -29.22 -1.37
C ILE A 495 10.89 -28.16 -1.29
N GLY A 496 11.12 -27.05 -0.57
CA GLY A 496 10.18 -25.94 -0.41
C GLY A 496 8.96 -26.23 0.48
N GLN A 497 9.11 -27.12 1.48
CA GLN A 497 8.03 -27.55 2.38
C GLN A 497 8.23 -27.11 3.85
N TYR A 498 9.12 -26.15 4.11
CA TYR A 498 9.40 -25.70 5.47
C TYR A 498 9.18 -24.20 5.64
N ASP A 499 9.95 -23.38 4.93
CA ASP A 499 9.73 -21.94 4.91
C ASP A 499 8.57 -21.60 3.94
N THR A 500 7.89 -20.48 4.18
CA THR A 500 6.87 -19.96 3.26
C THR A 500 7.38 -18.72 2.56
N TYR A 501 6.85 -18.42 1.39
CA TYR A 501 7.22 -17.24 0.61
C TYR A 501 5.98 -16.57 0.03
N THR A 502 6.05 -15.25 -0.19
CA THR A 502 4.97 -14.52 -0.87
C THR A 502 5.01 -14.79 -2.38
N PRO A 503 3.90 -14.59 -3.11
CA PRO A 503 3.89 -14.69 -4.57
C PRO A 503 4.90 -13.78 -5.27
N VAL A 504 5.14 -12.57 -4.76
CA VAL A 504 6.15 -11.65 -5.33
C VAL A 504 7.59 -12.11 -5.05
N GLU A 505 7.87 -12.76 -3.91
CA GLU A 505 9.18 -13.39 -3.67
C GLU A 505 9.43 -14.53 -4.67
N LEU A 506 8.41 -15.36 -4.96
CA LEU A 506 8.52 -16.40 -5.96
C LEU A 506 8.72 -15.83 -7.37
N LEU A 507 8.11 -14.67 -7.67
CA LEU A 507 8.33 -13.95 -8.93
C LEU A 507 9.76 -13.42 -9.03
N GLN A 508 10.27 -12.78 -7.97
CA GLN A 508 11.64 -12.29 -7.96
C GLN A 508 12.65 -13.43 -8.11
N TYR A 509 12.38 -14.58 -7.44
CA TYR A 509 13.19 -15.77 -7.60
C TYR A 509 13.28 -16.21 -9.08
N ILE A 510 12.15 -16.37 -9.76
CA ILE A 510 12.19 -16.85 -11.14
C ILE A 510 12.76 -15.80 -12.12
N ASN A 511 12.56 -14.50 -11.85
CA ASN A 511 13.23 -13.42 -12.55
C ASN A 511 14.75 -13.50 -12.39
N SER A 512 15.22 -13.79 -11.17
CA SER A 512 16.65 -13.93 -10.86
C SER A 512 17.26 -15.15 -11.54
N VAL A 513 16.52 -16.25 -11.66
CA VAL A 513 16.96 -17.42 -12.44
C VAL A 513 17.06 -17.06 -13.94
N ALA A 514 16.07 -16.35 -14.47
CA ALA A 514 16.04 -15.96 -15.87
C ALA A 514 17.17 -14.99 -16.25
N SER A 515 17.40 -13.95 -15.42
CA SER A 515 18.34 -12.86 -15.74
C SER A 515 19.74 -13.02 -15.16
N GLY A 516 19.93 -13.86 -14.13
CA GLY A 516 21.17 -13.92 -13.34
C GLY A 516 21.31 -12.78 -12.32
N LYS A 517 20.31 -11.91 -12.21
CA LYS A 517 20.32 -10.72 -11.34
C LYS A 517 19.04 -10.63 -10.55
N ARG A 518 19.15 -10.35 -9.27
CA ARG A 518 18.03 -10.00 -8.45
C ARG A 518 17.75 -8.50 -8.60
N MET A 519 16.60 -8.15 -9.14
CA MET A 519 16.15 -6.77 -9.35
C MET A 519 14.95 -6.46 -8.47
N SER A 520 14.79 -5.19 -8.06
CA SER A 520 13.54 -4.75 -7.43
C SER A 520 12.36 -4.96 -8.38
N LEU A 521 11.23 -5.34 -7.82
CA LEU A 521 9.97 -5.36 -8.57
C LEU A 521 9.39 -3.95 -8.59
N ASN A 522 8.68 -3.59 -9.66
CA ASN A 522 8.12 -2.26 -9.80
C ASN A 522 6.82 -2.26 -10.60
N LEU A 523 5.93 -1.36 -10.22
CA LEU A 523 4.67 -1.06 -10.91
C LEU A 523 4.78 0.26 -11.68
N MET A 524 5.54 1.24 -11.17
CA MET A 524 5.75 2.52 -11.82
C MET A 524 6.67 2.34 -13.02
N LYS A 525 6.22 2.83 -14.17
CA LYS A 525 7.02 2.96 -15.40
C LYS A 525 7.60 4.36 -15.51
N GLU A 526 6.76 5.38 -15.40
CA GLU A 526 7.16 6.77 -15.49
C GLU A 526 6.11 7.70 -14.84
N ILE A 527 6.53 8.90 -14.50
CA ILE A 527 5.68 9.99 -14.04
C ILE A 527 5.74 11.13 -15.06
N LYS A 528 4.59 11.62 -15.50
CA LYS A 528 4.47 12.64 -16.55
C LYS A 528 3.72 13.87 -16.08
N ASN A 529 4.19 15.05 -16.55
CA ASN A 529 3.40 16.25 -16.56
C ASN A 529 3.03 16.56 -18.01
N LYS A 530 1.78 16.28 -18.38
CA LYS A 530 1.34 16.25 -19.78
C LYS A 530 2.22 15.28 -20.60
N ASP A 531 2.98 15.79 -21.58
CA ASP A 531 3.87 14.98 -22.43
C ASP A 531 5.31 14.92 -21.92
N LYS A 532 5.65 15.68 -20.85
CA LYS A 532 7.01 15.70 -20.31
C LYS A 532 7.17 14.63 -19.23
N ILE A 533 8.14 13.75 -19.41
CA ILE A 533 8.55 12.80 -18.38
C ILE A 533 9.28 13.56 -17.26
N ILE A 534 8.79 13.43 -16.04
CA ILE A 534 9.36 14.00 -14.82
C ILE A 534 10.28 13.00 -14.15
N LEU A 535 9.86 11.73 -14.10
CA LEU A 535 10.61 10.63 -13.53
C LEU A 535 10.37 9.39 -14.39
N GLU A 536 11.43 8.66 -14.68
CA GLU A 536 11.38 7.35 -15.35
C GLU A 536 11.96 6.30 -14.41
N ASN A 537 11.32 5.16 -14.34
CA ASN A 537 11.83 4.05 -13.55
C ASN A 537 13.13 3.53 -14.14
N LYS A 538 14.12 3.35 -13.27
CA LYS A 538 15.40 2.74 -13.63
C LYS A 538 15.48 1.34 -13.05
N ILE A 539 16.02 0.42 -13.83
CA ILE A 539 16.28 -0.94 -13.35
C ILE A 539 17.21 -0.85 -12.13
N ASN A 540 16.71 -1.32 -11.00
CA ASN A 540 17.45 -1.35 -9.74
C ASN A 540 17.90 -2.80 -9.46
N ILE A 541 19.18 -3.07 -9.63
CA ILE A 541 19.80 -4.37 -9.36
C ILE A 541 20.16 -4.39 -7.87
N LEU A 542 19.55 -5.30 -7.11
CA LEU A 542 19.77 -5.47 -5.68
C LEU A 542 21.05 -6.29 -5.42
N ASN A 543 21.24 -7.35 -6.21
CA ASN A 543 22.49 -8.14 -6.23
C ASN A 543 22.57 -9.01 -7.50
N ASP A 544 23.75 -9.43 -7.85
CA ASP A 544 23.94 -10.56 -8.75
C ASP A 544 23.66 -11.86 -8.00
N VAL A 545 23.11 -12.86 -8.70
CA VAL A 545 22.92 -14.19 -8.10
C VAL A 545 24.31 -14.78 -7.80
N ASP A 546 24.52 -15.27 -6.59
CA ASP A 546 25.82 -15.79 -6.13
C ASP A 546 26.14 -17.17 -6.72
N LEU A 547 26.17 -17.23 -8.07
CA LEU A 547 26.42 -18.42 -8.85
C LEU A 547 27.11 -18.05 -10.18
N ASN A 548 28.00 -18.90 -10.69
CA ASN A 548 28.58 -18.66 -12.00
C ASN A 548 27.58 -18.95 -13.13
N GLU A 549 27.78 -18.34 -14.28
CA GLU A 549 26.85 -18.42 -15.42
C GLU A 549 26.69 -19.85 -15.96
N GLU A 550 27.73 -20.68 -15.93
CA GLU A 550 27.64 -22.10 -16.34
C GLU A 550 26.63 -22.87 -15.46
N SER A 551 26.72 -22.72 -14.17
CA SER A 551 25.79 -23.33 -13.21
C SER A 551 24.36 -22.81 -13.36
N LEU A 552 24.21 -21.50 -13.60
CA LEU A 552 22.91 -20.87 -13.81
C LEU A 552 22.26 -21.33 -15.12
N THR A 553 23.02 -21.38 -16.20
CA THR A 553 22.59 -21.94 -17.51
C THR A 553 22.12 -23.38 -17.33
N ARG A 554 22.86 -24.17 -16.55
CA ARG A 554 22.51 -25.56 -16.27
C ARG A 554 21.18 -25.69 -15.53
N ILE A 555 20.89 -24.77 -14.60
CA ILE A 555 19.57 -24.71 -13.92
C ILE A 555 18.47 -24.35 -14.91
N ARG A 556 18.69 -23.34 -15.80
CA ARG A 556 17.73 -22.95 -16.86
C ARG A 556 17.41 -24.12 -17.80
N GLU A 557 18.43 -24.88 -18.23
CA GLU A 557 18.24 -26.10 -19.01
C GLU A 557 17.39 -27.14 -18.29
N GLY A 558 17.64 -27.38 -16.99
CA GLY A 558 16.84 -28.28 -16.17
C GLY A 558 15.38 -27.83 -16.07
N LEU A 559 15.13 -26.50 -15.90
CA LEU A 559 13.78 -25.93 -15.89
C LEU A 559 13.10 -26.01 -17.25
N ARG A 560 13.83 -25.90 -18.36
CA ARG A 560 13.31 -26.12 -19.71
C ARG A 560 12.85 -27.57 -19.90
N LEU A 561 13.64 -28.54 -19.44
CA LEU A 561 13.27 -29.96 -19.49
C LEU A 561 12.00 -30.29 -18.65
N VAL A 562 11.71 -29.55 -17.59
CA VAL A 562 10.44 -29.71 -16.85
C VAL A 562 9.24 -29.58 -17.77
N LEU A 563 9.28 -28.62 -18.70
CA LEU A 563 8.15 -28.25 -19.55
C LEU A 563 8.15 -28.96 -20.89
N SER A 564 9.32 -29.38 -21.41
CA SER A 564 9.40 -30.15 -22.65
C SER A 564 9.11 -31.63 -22.44
N GLU A 565 9.67 -32.25 -21.39
CA GLU A 565 9.66 -33.71 -21.20
C GLU A 565 9.19 -34.15 -19.80
N GLY A 566 9.22 -33.23 -18.83
CA GLY A 566 9.05 -33.50 -17.42
C GLY A 566 7.61 -33.37 -16.88
N THR A 567 7.55 -33.04 -15.61
CA THR A 567 6.29 -32.94 -14.83
C THR A 567 5.38 -31.80 -15.30
N GLY A 568 5.92 -30.82 -16.00
CA GLY A 568 5.20 -29.63 -16.47
C GLY A 568 4.81 -29.63 -17.95
N LYS A 569 5.02 -30.71 -18.70
CA LYS A 569 4.82 -30.76 -20.15
C LYS A 569 3.42 -30.37 -20.66
N PHE A 570 2.42 -30.33 -19.75
CA PHE A 570 1.05 -29.92 -20.09
C PHE A 570 0.69 -28.49 -19.60
N TYR A 571 1.62 -27.81 -18.89
CA TYR A 571 1.42 -26.45 -18.39
C TYR A 571 1.52 -25.37 -19.47
N VAL A 572 2.15 -25.72 -20.60
CA VAL A 572 2.33 -24.81 -21.73
C VAL A 572 1.92 -25.51 -23.02
N PRO A 573 1.61 -24.79 -24.10
CA PRO A 573 1.45 -25.37 -25.43
C PRO A 573 2.71 -26.11 -25.87
N GLN A 574 2.54 -27.21 -26.61
CA GLN A 574 3.69 -27.96 -27.14
C GLN A 574 4.46 -27.12 -28.17
N GLY A 575 5.77 -27.21 -28.10
CA GLY A 575 6.67 -26.50 -29.03
C GLY A 575 7.07 -25.10 -28.58
N LEU A 576 6.53 -24.58 -27.50
CA LEU A 576 7.02 -23.32 -26.92
C LEU A 576 8.32 -23.56 -26.15
N ASP A 577 9.28 -22.67 -26.37
CA ASP A 577 10.54 -22.64 -25.63
C ASP A 577 10.38 -21.94 -24.30
N PHE A 578 9.93 -22.68 -23.31
CA PHE A 578 9.58 -22.20 -21.98
C PHE A 578 10.37 -22.93 -20.90
N ALA A 579 10.90 -22.20 -19.91
CA ALA A 579 11.56 -22.75 -18.73
C ALA A 579 10.74 -22.46 -17.46
N GLY A 580 10.61 -23.47 -16.58
CA GLY A 580 9.85 -23.26 -15.34
C GLY A 580 9.75 -24.50 -14.49
N LYS A 581 9.17 -24.35 -13.31
CA LYS A 581 9.02 -25.43 -12.34
C LYS A 581 7.62 -25.48 -11.75
N THR A 582 7.07 -26.67 -11.75
CA THR A 582 5.82 -26.99 -11.07
C THR A 582 6.07 -27.24 -9.58
N GLY A 583 5.16 -26.79 -8.74
CA GLY A 583 5.17 -27.03 -7.31
C GLY A 583 3.86 -27.67 -6.84
N THR A 584 4.00 -28.57 -5.86
CA THR A 584 2.91 -29.10 -5.08
C THR A 584 3.36 -29.09 -3.63
N SER A 585 2.56 -28.54 -2.75
CA SER A 585 2.87 -28.42 -1.33
C SER A 585 1.70 -28.89 -0.47
N GLU A 586 2.03 -29.44 0.69
CA GLU A 586 1.05 -29.68 1.73
C GLU A 586 0.80 -28.38 2.49
N SER A 587 -0.46 -28.08 2.75
CA SER A 587 -0.90 -26.96 3.55
C SER A 587 -1.82 -27.46 4.65
N PHE A 588 -1.93 -26.71 5.74
CA PHE A 588 -2.71 -27.09 6.90
C PHE A 588 -3.63 -25.92 7.27
N LEU A 589 -4.89 -26.21 7.48
CA LEU A 589 -5.91 -25.22 7.83
C LEU A 589 -6.43 -25.47 9.24
N ASP A 590 -6.75 -24.40 9.92
CA ASP A 590 -7.61 -24.35 11.09
C ASP A 590 -9.01 -23.97 10.59
N THR A 591 -9.89 -24.96 10.44
CA THR A 591 -11.20 -24.73 9.81
C THR A 591 -12.27 -24.35 10.83
N ASN A 592 -12.01 -24.54 12.11
CA ASN A 592 -12.91 -24.23 13.23
C ASN A 592 -12.49 -23.00 14.03
N ASN A 593 -11.36 -22.35 13.68
CA ASN A 593 -10.78 -21.16 14.31
C ASN A 593 -10.44 -21.35 15.81
N ASP A 594 -10.05 -22.57 16.22
CA ASP A 594 -9.62 -22.85 17.60
C ASP A 594 -8.11 -22.63 17.86
N GLY A 595 -7.38 -22.18 16.82
CA GLY A 595 -5.93 -21.96 16.85
C GLY A 595 -5.12 -23.23 16.59
N LYS A 596 -5.75 -24.36 16.22
CA LYS A 596 -5.09 -25.61 15.88
C LYS A 596 -5.45 -26.04 14.46
N VAL A 597 -4.46 -26.49 13.72
CA VAL A 597 -4.70 -27.04 12.39
C VAL A 597 -5.42 -28.38 12.49
N ASP A 598 -6.52 -28.53 11.77
CA ASP A 598 -7.38 -29.73 11.76
C ASP A 598 -7.50 -30.38 10.38
N THR A 599 -7.21 -29.64 9.31
CA THR A 599 -7.42 -30.09 7.94
C THR A 599 -6.15 -29.96 7.11
N ALA A 600 -5.72 -31.07 6.50
CA ALA A 600 -4.60 -31.09 5.57
C ALA A 600 -5.09 -30.94 4.12
N THR A 601 -4.51 -30.01 3.40
CA THR A 601 -4.83 -29.71 2.00
C THR A 601 -3.58 -29.75 1.11
N ILE A 602 -3.79 -29.68 -0.18
CA ILE A 602 -2.75 -29.56 -1.20
C ILE A 602 -2.88 -28.18 -1.84
N SER A 603 -1.76 -27.49 -1.99
CA SER A 603 -1.62 -26.27 -2.79
C SER A 603 -0.81 -26.57 -4.04
N SER A 604 -1.11 -25.91 -5.16
CA SER A 604 -0.29 -26.02 -6.36
C SER A 604 0.31 -24.67 -6.75
N SER A 605 1.54 -24.71 -7.28
CA SER A 605 2.27 -23.53 -7.69
C SER A 605 2.99 -23.76 -9.02
N PHE A 606 3.30 -22.68 -9.68
CA PHE A 606 4.14 -22.65 -10.88
C PHE A 606 4.98 -21.36 -10.87
N ALA A 607 6.23 -21.48 -11.30
CA ALA A 607 7.10 -20.35 -11.59
C ALA A 607 7.89 -20.66 -12.85
N GLY A 608 7.90 -19.75 -13.82
CA GLY A 608 8.60 -19.94 -15.09
C GLY A 608 8.76 -18.66 -15.89
N PHE A 609 9.52 -18.72 -16.97
CA PHE A 609 9.80 -17.61 -17.87
C PHE A 609 9.82 -18.04 -19.33
N TYR A 610 9.52 -17.11 -20.23
CA TYR A 610 9.34 -17.33 -21.66
C TYR A 610 9.77 -16.11 -22.49
N PRO A 611 10.43 -16.28 -23.66
CA PRO A 611 11.15 -17.49 -24.08
C PRO A 611 12.28 -17.87 -23.11
N SER A 612 12.81 -19.12 -23.17
CA SER A 612 13.84 -19.55 -22.22
C SER A 612 15.22 -18.94 -22.50
N GLU A 613 15.54 -18.58 -23.75
CA GLU A 613 16.83 -18.00 -24.15
C GLU A 613 16.81 -16.46 -24.12
N ASP A 614 15.70 -15.83 -24.50
CA ASP A 614 15.51 -14.36 -24.47
C ASP A 614 14.24 -14.04 -23.68
N PRO A 615 14.28 -14.09 -22.33
CA PRO A 615 13.09 -14.04 -21.49
C PRO A 615 12.41 -12.67 -21.52
N LYS A 616 11.15 -12.66 -22.00
CA LYS A 616 10.28 -11.47 -22.05
C LYS A 616 9.24 -11.45 -20.94
N PHE A 617 8.79 -12.64 -20.54
CA PHE A 617 7.76 -12.80 -19.53
C PHE A 617 8.19 -13.80 -18.46
N SER A 618 8.03 -13.46 -17.20
CA SER A 618 7.97 -14.40 -16.09
C SER A 618 6.55 -14.53 -15.60
N ILE A 619 6.14 -15.74 -15.24
CA ILE A 619 4.80 -16.08 -14.81
C ILE A 619 4.89 -16.86 -13.50
N VAL A 620 4.17 -16.39 -12.49
CA VAL A 620 3.95 -17.12 -11.24
C VAL A 620 2.46 -17.34 -11.07
N VAL A 621 2.07 -18.57 -10.74
CA VAL A 621 0.70 -18.94 -10.39
C VAL A 621 0.71 -19.72 -9.09
N ILE A 622 -0.17 -19.36 -8.17
CA ILE A 622 -0.35 -20.05 -6.89
C ILE A 622 -1.85 -20.28 -6.65
N THR A 623 -2.20 -21.54 -6.40
CA THR A 623 -3.57 -21.94 -6.04
C THR A 623 -3.54 -22.67 -4.69
N PRO A 624 -3.75 -21.93 -3.60
CA PRO A 624 -3.76 -22.52 -2.26
C PRO A 624 -4.95 -23.46 -2.06
N ASN A 625 -4.76 -24.51 -1.28
CA ASN A 625 -5.82 -25.40 -0.80
C ASN A 625 -6.71 -25.97 -1.94
N VAL A 626 -6.08 -26.29 -3.07
CA VAL A 626 -6.77 -26.71 -4.30
C VAL A 626 -7.53 -28.04 -4.14
N SER A 627 -7.14 -28.87 -3.17
CA SER A 627 -7.84 -30.09 -2.78
C SER A 627 -7.48 -30.55 -1.36
N HIS A 628 -8.28 -31.44 -0.78
CA HIS A 628 -7.84 -32.20 0.40
C HIS A 628 -6.63 -33.06 0.11
N LYS A 629 -5.73 -33.25 1.10
CA LYS A 629 -4.52 -34.07 0.96
C LYS A 629 -4.85 -35.53 0.57
N ASN A 630 -5.89 -36.10 1.14
CA ASN A 630 -6.31 -37.47 0.89
C ASN A 630 -7.45 -37.57 -0.14
N GLY A 631 -7.83 -36.45 -0.76
CA GLY A 631 -8.88 -36.38 -1.76
C GLY A 631 -8.39 -36.82 -3.14
N LYS A 632 -9.22 -37.56 -3.86
CA LYS A 632 -8.99 -37.84 -5.29
C LYS A 632 -9.57 -36.70 -6.10
N THR A 633 -8.76 -35.71 -6.43
CA THR A 633 -9.18 -34.57 -7.25
C THR A 633 -8.11 -34.30 -8.30
N ASP A 634 -8.54 -34.19 -9.55
CA ASP A 634 -7.63 -33.83 -10.64
C ASP A 634 -7.54 -32.31 -10.77
N ALA A 635 -6.65 -31.72 -9.95
CA ALA A 635 -6.39 -30.27 -9.97
C ALA A 635 -5.72 -29.78 -11.27
N PHE A 636 -5.37 -30.68 -12.19
CA PHE A 636 -4.77 -30.32 -13.47
C PHE A 636 -5.68 -29.39 -14.28
N TYR A 637 -6.99 -29.60 -14.23
CA TYR A 637 -7.94 -28.85 -15.05
C TYR A 637 -8.26 -27.43 -14.54
N PHE A 638 -8.00 -27.14 -13.27
CA PHE A 638 -8.35 -25.85 -12.65
C PHE A 638 -7.27 -25.24 -11.75
N GLY A 639 -6.24 -26.00 -11.39
CA GLY A 639 -5.12 -25.50 -10.59
C GLY A 639 -4.07 -24.74 -11.42
N ALA A 640 -2.90 -24.54 -10.83
CA ALA A 640 -1.82 -23.73 -11.41
C ALA A 640 -1.43 -24.14 -12.84
N SER A 641 -1.51 -25.45 -13.18
CA SER A 641 -1.22 -25.97 -14.53
C SER A 641 -2.11 -25.33 -15.59
N LYS A 642 -3.42 -25.37 -15.38
CA LYS A 642 -4.37 -24.90 -16.37
C LYS A 642 -4.41 -23.38 -16.46
N ILE A 643 -4.30 -22.71 -15.30
CA ILE A 643 -4.18 -21.25 -15.23
C ILE A 643 -2.95 -20.79 -16.03
N THR A 644 -1.77 -21.38 -15.79
CA THR A 644 -0.55 -21.06 -16.52
C THR A 644 -0.75 -21.25 -18.03
N LYS A 645 -1.33 -22.38 -18.44
CA LYS A 645 -1.55 -22.68 -19.86
C LYS A 645 -2.44 -21.63 -20.53
N ASP A 646 -3.53 -21.23 -19.88
CA ASP A 646 -4.47 -20.26 -20.45
C ASP A 646 -3.85 -18.85 -20.52
N ILE A 647 -3.03 -18.47 -19.53
CA ILE A 647 -2.23 -17.22 -19.56
C ILE A 647 -1.22 -17.26 -20.72
N VAL A 648 -0.46 -18.35 -20.87
CA VAL A 648 0.55 -18.50 -21.92
C VAL A 648 -0.08 -18.48 -23.31
N ASN A 649 -1.24 -19.13 -23.50
CA ASN A 649 -1.98 -19.04 -24.75
C ASN A 649 -2.30 -17.59 -25.12
N TYR A 650 -2.85 -16.83 -24.14
CA TYR A 650 -3.19 -15.43 -24.36
C TYR A 650 -1.95 -14.56 -24.68
N LEU A 651 -0.86 -14.76 -23.94
CA LEU A 651 0.39 -14.04 -24.22
C LEU A 651 0.92 -14.34 -25.62
N ASN A 652 0.90 -15.60 -26.04
CA ASN A 652 1.38 -16.02 -27.35
C ASN A 652 0.48 -15.54 -28.51
N GLU A 653 -0.82 -15.29 -28.25
CA GLU A 653 -1.74 -14.74 -29.25
C GLU A 653 -1.62 -13.21 -29.37
N LYS A 654 -1.27 -12.51 -28.28
CA LYS A 654 -1.31 -11.04 -28.22
C LYS A 654 0.07 -10.38 -28.44
N TYR A 655 1.15 -11.01 -27.98
CA TYR A 655 2.51 -10.47 -27.98
C TYR A 655 3.48 -11.33 -28.81
#